data_77a96e5823ebe5448ad7142429667ebf
#
_entry.id   77a96e5823ebe5448ad7142429667ebf
#
_cell.length_a   1.000
_cell.length_b   1.000
_cell.length_c   1.000
_cell.angle_alpha   90.00
_cell.angle_beta   90.00
_cell.angle_gamma   90.00
#
_symmetry.space_group_name_H-M   'P 1'
#
loop_
_entity.id
_entity.type
_entity.pdbx_description
1 polymer ?
#
loop_
_entity_poly.entity_id
_entity_poly.type
_entity_poly.pdbx_seq_one_letter_code
_entity_poly.pdbx_strand_id
1 'polypeptide(L)'
;MIPQFGHLYPMEMMRYTNYIIMALATPIQFWIGLRFYRGFWDGIKAKASNMDTLIAIGTSAAYIYSAIVTIVPGYFPFTSVYFETAAIIITLILTGRLLETKTKENASNAVRKLLDLKPRTARIVKPIIKEDSNDNKDSKNSNIIRTNQNVSRNSELKLLSKEFKEIEIPVEQIVEGDFMIIKPGERIPTDGIIVEGSSSLDESALTGESIPIDKTKGDEVIGATINKNGLLKVKATKVGQDTVLSQIITLVEEAKTGKAKLEKMVDQVAKYFVPAIVIIAIGVFLGWYFIGNAGLTYSLLAFVSVMIIACPCALGLATPAALMMGAGKGAENGILYKGGEYIEIANKVNTVVFDKTGTLTAGRPSVTDIMLLAKDMEEQELVKFAAIAESGSEHPLAQAVVRKAKENNIPISNPESFEAISGNGLKAVYSNHDIIIGNRKIVEDSKIPINENIDNNLAVFEKQGKTAILICIDNKLAGIIAIADTIKEGAKETVKTLKNKGIEVIMLTGDNERTAKAVASKIDIDRVIAQVLPHQKEETISTLKSQQNKIVAMVGDGINDAPALAMADLGIAIGSGTDVAKETGGIVLIKDDIRDVITALDLGKKTVSKIKQNLFWAFAYNTGLIPIAAGILVPFLGIGIFGWLPILAGIAMALSSITVVTNSLLLGKYRPQYN
;
A
#
# COMPACT_ATOMS: atom_id res chain seq x y z
N MET A 1 24.44 -14.14 43.29
CA MET A 1 25.41 -14.02 44.39
C MET A 1 26.80 -13.80 43.83
N ILE A 2 27.51 -12.77 44.30
CA ILE A 2 28.87 -12.50 43.89
C ILE A 2 29.74 -13.61 44.43
N PRO A 3 30.59 -14.31 43.64
CA PRO A 3 31.32 -15.50 44.06
C PRO A 3 32.25 -15.33 45.30
N GLN A 4 32.56 -14.08 45.68
CA GLN A 4 33.46 -13.76 46.75
C GLN A 4 32.85 -13.87 48.16
N PHE A 5 31.53 -14.04 48.33
CA PHE A 5 30.88 -14.07 49.65
C PHE A 5 30.45 -15.49 50.07
N GLY A 6 30.69 -16.54 49.23
CA GLY A 6 30.27 -17.92 49.53
C GLY A 6 30.98 -18.58 50.74
N HIS A 7 32.10 -18.03 51.18
CA HIS A 7 32.86 -18.58 52.34
C HIS A 7 32.42 -18.06 53.71
N LEU A 8 31.48 -17.11 53.75
CA LEU A 8 31.07 -16.41 54.99
C LEU A 8 29.77 -16.96 55.62
N TYR A 9 29.07 -17.88 54.93
CA TYR A 9 27.79 -18.38 55.46
C TYR A 9 27.86 -19.88 55.85
N PRO A 10 27.27 -20.27 57.00
CA PRO A 10 27.15 -21.67 57.39
C PRO A 10 26.35 -22.49 56.35
N MET A 11 26.71 -23.76 56.11
CA MET A 11 26.07 -24.63 55.14
C MET A 11 24.54 -24.75 55.34
N GLU A 12 24.08 -24.69 56.55
CA GLU A 12 22.62 -24.71 56.86
C GLU A 12 21.90 -23.46 56.35
N MET A 13 22.52 -22.28 56.43
CA MET A 13 21.95 -21.03 55.97
C MET A 13 21.88 -20.99 54.44
N MET A 14 22.85 -21.56 53.74
CA MET A 14 22.79 -21.76 52.27
C MET A 14 21.62 -22.66 51.86
N ARG A 15 21.31 -23.65 52.61
CA ARG A 15 20.21 -24.61 52.34
C ARG A 15 18.86 -23.88 52.43
N TYR A 16 18.62 -23.13 53.50
CA TYR A 16 17.39 -22.33 53.63
C TYR A 16 17.26 -21.27 52.49
N THR A 17 18.34 -20.63 52.10
CA THR A 17 18.38 -19.69 51.03
C THR A 17 17.97 -20.33 49.68
N ASN A 18 18.46 -21.55 49.39
CA ASN A 18 18.09 -22.27 48.15
C ASN A 18 16.60 -22.60 48.10
N TYR A 19 15.97 -23.00 49.23
CA TYR A 19 14.52 -23.21 49.27
C TYR A 19 13.72 -21.94 49.05
N ILE A 20 14.16 -20.81 49.59
CA ILE A 20 13.53 -19.49 49.37
C ILE A 20 13.62 -19.10 47.91
N ILE A 21 14.80 -19.22 47.28
CA ILE A 21 15.01 -18.91 45.87
C ILE A 21 14.16 -19.84 44.98
N MET A 22 14.08 -21.14 45.31
CA MET A 22 13.23 -22.11 44.62
C MET A 22 11.76 -21.69 44.68
N ALA A 23 11.27 -21.32 45.86
CA ALA A 23 9.89 -20.86 46.06
C ALA A 23 9.56 -19.61 45.27
N LEU A 24 10.50 -18.66 45.17
CA LEU A 24 10.34 -17.40 44.37
C LEU A 24 10.46 -17.66 42.84
N ALA A 25 11.35 -18.58 42.43
CA ALA A 25 11.55 -18.88 41.01
C ALA A 25 10.44 -19.77 40.42
N THR A 26 9.77 -20.61 41.23
CA THR A 26 8.71 -21.52 40.78
C THR A 26 7.55 -20.81 40.09
N PRO A 27 6.97 -19.69 40.63
CA PRO A 27 5.95 -18.94 39.93
C PRO A 27 6.46 -18.32 38.62
N ILE A 28 7.71 -17.87 38.59
CA ILE A 28 8.30 -17.28 37.35
C ILE A 28 8.43 -18.36 36.30
N GLN A 29 8.92 -19.56 36.67
CA GLN A 29 9.14 -20.65 35.72
C GLN A 29 7.81 -21.22 35.16
N PHE A 30 6.83 -21.50 36.01
CA PHE A 30 5.64 -22.28 35.62
C PHE A 30 4.40 -21.44 35.38
N TRP A 31 4.26 -20.26 35.99
CA TRP A 31 3.13 -19.36 35.74
C TRP A 31 3.49 -18.30 34.66
N ILE A 32 4.50 -17.50 34.93
CA ILE A 32 4.92 -16.46 33.98
C ILE A 32 5.50 -17.09 32.72
N GLY A 33 6.29 -18.15 32.87
CA GLY A 33 6.88 -18.97 31.78
C GLY A 33 5.90 -19.89 31.05
N LEU A 34 4.63 -20.03 31.50
CA LEU A 34 3.65 -20.97 30.94
C LEU A 34 3.46 -20.79 29.41
N ARG A 35 3.62 -19.58 28.92
CA ARG A 35 3.57 -19.29 27.49
C ARG A 35 4.60 -20.10 26.69
N PHE A 36 5.81 -20.24 27.19
CA PHE A 36 6.89 -20.99 26.52
C PHE A 36 6.57 -22.49 26.47
N TYR A 37 5.97 -23.01 27.51
CA TYR A 37 5.53 -24.43 27.55
C TYR A 37 4.37 -24.70 26.61
N ARG A 38 3.42 -23.77 26.49
CA ARG A 38 2.34 -23.85 25.48
C ARG A 38 2.91 -23.81 24.07
N GLY A 39 3.79 -22.84 23.76
CA GLY A 39 4.46 -22.75 22.47
C GLY A 39 5.29 -23.99 22.12
N PHE A 40 5.97 -24.61 23.10
CA PHE A 40 6.68 -25.88 22.97
C PHE A 40 5.72 -27.03 22.60
N TRP A 41 4.59 -27.15 23.32
CA TRP A 41 3.59 -28.19 23.07
C TRP A 41 2.92 -28.03 21.69
N ASP A 42 2.60 -26.82 21.32
CA ASP A 42 2.04 -26.50 19.99
C ASP A 42 3.05 -26.83 18.89
N GLY A 43 4.33 -26.54 19.12
CA GLY A 43 5.41 -26.89 18.21
C GLY A 43 5.52 -28.42 18.00
N ILE A 44 5.43 -29.22 19.06
CA ILE A 44 5.42 -30.70 18.96
C ILE A 44 4.21 -31.18 18.15
N LYS A 45 3.00 -30.66 18.42
CA LYS A 45 1.78 -31.05 17.71
C LYS A 45 1.88 -30.69 16.21
N ALA A 46 2.45 -29.54 15.88
CA ALA A 46 2.64 -29.06 14.51
C ALA A 46 3.84 -29.73 13.80
N LYS A 47 4.60 -30.58 14.47
CA LYS A 47 5.89 -31.15 14.00
C LYS A 47 6.84 -30.06 13.51
N ALA A 48 6.79 -28.88 14.16
CA ALA A 48 7.59 -27.71 13.86
C ALA A 48 8.22 -27.20 15.16
N SER A 49 9.52 -27.14 15.22
CA SER A 49 10.23 -26.54 16.36
C SER A 49 10.18 -25.03 16.23
N ASN A 50 9.94 -24.36 17.34
CA ASN A 50 9.90 -22.90 17.42
C ASN A 50 10.85 -22.38 18.51
N MET A 51 11.00 -21.05 18.63
CA MET A 51 11.88 -20.46 19.63
C MET A 51 11.45 -20.73 21.07
N ASP A 52 10.14 -20.92 21.33
CA ASP A 52 9.63 -21.24 22.66
C ASP A 52 10.12 -22.59 23.12
N THR A 53 10.40 -23.53 22.18
CA THR A 53 11.03 -24.82 22.44
C THR A 53 12.41 -24.67 23.09
N LEU A 54 13.28 -23.81 22.55
CA LEU A 54 14.63 -23.60 23.08
C LEU A 54 14.61 -23.02 24.50
N ILE A 55 13.71 -22.02 24.68
CA ILE A 55 13.54 -21.35 25.98
C ILE A 55 12.99 -22.33 27.03
N ALA A 56 11.92 -23.08 26.68
CA ALA A 56 11.31 -24.04 27.59
C ALA A 56 12.30 -25.13 28.03
N ILE A 57 13.07 -25.73 27.11
CA ILE A 57 14.07 -26.76 27.40
C ILE A 57 15.22 -26.17 28.23
N GLY A 58 15.80 -25.04 27.81
CA GLY A 58 16.96 -24.42 28.48
C GLY A 58 16.65 -23.99 29.92
N THR A 59 15.53 -23.26 30.13
CA THR A 59 15.15 -22.81 31.48
C THR A 59 14.69 -23.96 32.36
N SER A 60 14.00 -24.98 31.81
CA SER A 60 13.63 -26.19 32.58
C SER A 60 14.84 -27.00 32.99
N ALA A 61 15.85 -27.14 32.14
CA ALA A 61 17.08 -27.84 32.48
C ALA A 61 17.79 -27.17 33.65
N ALA A 62 17.93 -25.84 33.63
CA ALA A 62 18.51 -25.07 34.75
C ALA A 62 17.67 -25.20 36.05
N TYR A 63 16.35 -25.09 35.95
CA TYR A 63 15.43 -25.18 37.09
C TYR A 63 15.42 -26.58 37.72
N ILE A 64 15.25 -27.65 36.91
CA ILE A 64 15.20 -29.05 37.37
C ILE A 64 16.51 -29.44 38.06
N TYR A 65 17.66 -29.10 37.45
CA TYR A 65 18.96 -29.31 38.07
C TYR A 65 19.04 -28.67 39.45
N SER A 66 18.68 -27.38 39.54
CA SER A 66 18.71 -26.64 40.80
C SER A 66 17.76 -27.18 41.84
N ALA A 67 16.58 -27.67 41.43
CA ALA A 67 15.62 -28.30 42.32
C ALA A 67 16.18 -29.64 42.88
N ILE A 68 16.80 -30.46 42.03
CA ILE A 68 17.43 -31.75 42.49
C ILE A 68 18.54 -31.47 43.47
N VAL A 69 19.44 -30.50 43.16
CA VAL A 69 20.53 -30.11 44.08
C VAL A 69 20.00 -29.57 45.43
N THR A 70 18.89 -28.85 45.42
CA THR A 70 18.28 -28.32 46.66
C THR A 70 17.61 -29.40 47.49
N ILE A 71 16.90 -30.36 46.85
CA ILE A 71 16.12 -31.41 47.56
C ILE A 71 17.04 -32.51 48.03
N VAL A 72 18.05 -32.92 47.23
CA VAL A 72 18.94 -34.05 47.49
C VAL A 72 20.42 -33.63 47.44
N PRO A 73 20.88 -32.76 48.38
CA PRO A 73 22.22 -32.18 48.34
C PRO A 73 23.36 -33.18 48.50
N GLY A 74 23.12 -34.33 49.09
CA GLY A 74 24.16 -35.35 49.42
C GLY A 74 24.78 -36.06 48.20
N TYR A 75 24.17 -35.98 47.04
CA TYR A 75 24.65 -36.63 45.81
C TYR A 75 25.49 -35.69 44.91
N PHE A 76 25.58 -34.40 45.23
CA PHE A 76 26.24 -33.41 44.38
C PHE A 76 27.41 -32.76 45.13
N PRO A 77 28.63 -32.78 44.57
CA PRO A 77 29.82 -32.18 45.21
C PRO A 77 29.78 -30.66 45.27
N PHE A 78 28.87 -30.03 44.48
CA PHE A 78 28.69 -28.56 44.41
C PHE A 78 27.24 -28.21 44.72
N THR A 79 27.03 -27.21 45.60
CA THR A 79 25.70 -26.71 46.03
C THR A 79 25.19 -25.51 45.22
N SER A 80 25.84 -25.21 44.12
CA SER A 80 25.42 -24.10 43.28
C SER A 80 24.09 -24.36 42.61
N VAL A 81 23.14 -23.44 42.75
CA VAL A 81 21.83 -23.44 42.13
C VAL A 81 21.71 -22.31 41.10
N TYR A 82 20.84 -22.48 40.12
CA TYR A 82 20.69 -21.55 38.98
C TYR A 82 19.22 -21.13 38.75
N PHE A 83 18.43 -21.07 39.81
CA PHE A 83 17.05 -20.61 39.81
C PHE A 83 16.97 -19.15 39.35
N GLU A 84 17.87 -18.31 39.87
CA GLU A 84 17.97 -16.89 39.44
C GLU A 84 18.30 -16.76 37.94
N THR A 85 19.16 -17.64 37.41
CA THR A 85 19.50 -17.66 35.99
C THR A 85 18.24 -17.94 35.13
N ALA A 86 17.47 -18.99 35.48
CA ALA A 86 16.22 -19.30 34.77
C ALA A 86 15.21 -18.15 34.86
N ALA A 87 15.05 -17.51 36.03
CA ALA A 87 14.15 -16.39 36.23
C ALA A 87 14.58 -15.13 35.45
N ILE A 88 15.89 -14.81 35.48
CA ILE A 88 16.45 -13.67 34.73
C ILE A 88 16.25 -13.88 33.22
N ILE A 89 16.50 -15.08 32.71
CA ILE A 89 16.32 -15.40 31.29
C ILE A 89 14.85 -15.19 30.86
N ILE A 90 13.89 -15.74 31.59
CA ILE A 90 12.47 -15.55 31.33
C ILE A 90 12.12 -14.06 31.34
N THR A 91 12.59 -13.32 32.32
CA THR A 91 12.34 -11.88 32.46
C THR A 91 12.92 -11.08 31.30
N LEU A 92 14.16 -11.32 30.91
CA LEU A 92 14.83 -10.64 29.79
C LEU A 92 14.11 -10.94 28.47
N ILE A 93 13.70 -12.19 28.24
CA ILE A 93 12.99 -12.55 27.02
C ILE A 93 11.61 -11.88 26.97
N LEU A 94 10.88 -11.86 28.08
CA LEU A 94 9.57 -11.20 28.14
C LEU A 94 9.69 -9.69 27.99
N THR A 95 10.73 -9.08 28.54
CA THR A 95 11.04 -7.66 28.35
C THR A 95 11.35 -7.37 26.88
N GLY A 96 12.16 -8.22 26.24
CA GLY A 96 12.42 -8.14 24.79
C GLY A 96 11.12 -8.21 23.98
N ARG A 97 10.22 -9.13 24.29
CA ARG A 97 8.91 -9.27 23.62
C ARG A 97 7.97 -8.08 23.89
N LEU A 98 8.02 -7.49 25.08
CA LEU A 98 7.26 -6.28 25.38
C LEU A 98 7.73 -5.10 24.52
N LEU A 99 9.04 -4.91 24.42
CA LEU A 99 9.64 -3.89 23.53
C LEU A 99 9.28 -4.16 22.07
N GLU A 100 9.25 -5.43 21.66
CA GLU A 100 8.78 -5.85 20.34
C GLU A 100 7.34 -5.42 20.08
N THR A 101 6.42 -5.74 21.00
CA THR A 101 5.00 -5.43 20.86
C THR A 101 4.79 -3.91 20.78
N LYS A 102 5.44 -3.15 21.69
CA LYS A 102 5.38 -1.67 21.66
C LYS A 102 5.91 -1.09 20.35
N THR A 103 6.93 -1.70 19.78
CA THR A 103 7.49 -1.22 18.51
C THR A 103 6.58 -1.54 17.34
N LYS A 104 5.95 -2.71 17.33
CA LYS A 104 4.89 -3.04 16.35
C LYS A 104 3.71 -2.06 16.46
N GLU A 105 3.31 -1.70 17.66
CA GLU A 105 2.29 -0.68 17.89
C GLU A 105 2.72 0.69 17.39
N ASN A 106 3.95 1.10 17.64
CA ASN A 106 4.49 2.38 17.15
C ASN A 106 4.62 2.41 15.61
N ALA A 107 5.02 1.30 14.99
CA ALA A 107 5.02 1.18 13.53
C ALA A 107 3.60 1.24 12.94
N SER A 108 2.57 0.87 13.72
CA SER A 108 1.15 1.01 13.36
C SER A 108 0.59 2.45 13.54
N ASN A 109 1.37 3.37 14.13
CA ASN A 109 0.90 4.74 14.38
C ASN A 109 0.60 5.55 13.11
N ALA A 110 1.22 5.21 11.95
CA ALA A 110 0.85 5.81 10.67
C ALA A 110 -0.63 5.56 10.33
N VAL A 111 -1.11 4.32 10.57
CA VAL A 111 -2.53 3.97 10.36
C VAL A 111 -3.43 4.65 11.40
N ARG A 112 -3.01 4.71 12.67
CA ARG A 112 -3.76 5.43 13.71
C ARG A 112 -3.91 6.90 13.38
N LYS A 113 -2.87 7.56 12.87
CA LYS A 113 -2.94 8.95 12.41
C LYS A 113 -3.99 9.14 11.31
N LEU A 114 -4.12 8.19 10.38
CA LEU A 114 -5.16 8.23 9.34
C LEU A 114 -6.56 8.04 9.95
N LEU A 115 -6.72 7.14 10.93
CA LEU A 115 -7.99 6.95 11.66
C LEU A 115 -8.38 8.21 12.45
N ASP A 116 -7.41 8.91 13.05
CA ASP A 116 -7.64 10.15 13.81
C ASP A 116 -8.05 11.34 12.92
N LEU A 117 -7.91 11.21 11.59
CA LEU A 117 -8.35 12.24 10.63
C LEU A 117 -9.87 12.24 10.46
N LYS A 118 -10.57 11.14 10.72
CA LYS A 118 -12.01 11.03 10.52
C LYS A 118 -12.74 11.90 11.55
N PRO A 119 -13.56 12.89 11.14
CA PRO A 119 -14.39 13.65 12.08
C PRO A 119 -15.43 12.74 12.73
N ARG A 120 -15.85 13.07 13.92
CA ARG A 120 -16.86 12.30 14.66
C ARG A 120 -18.27 12.69 14.34
N THR A 121 -18.49 13.95 13.99
CA THR A 121 -19.82 14.53 13.71
C THR A 121 -19.81 15.27 12.38
N ALA A 122 -20.98 15.42 11.78
CA ALA A 122 -21.22 16.17 10.56
C ALA A 122 -22.48 17.02 10.69
N ARG A 123 -22.49 18.20 10.06
CA ARG A 123 -23.70 19.02 9.92
C ARG A 123 -24.37 18.69 8.60
N ILE A 124 -25.59 18.17 8.69
CA ILE A 124 -26.42 17.90 7.53
C ILE A 124 -27.59 18.86 7.47
N VAL A 125 -28.10 19.06 6.27
CA VAL A 125 -29.28 19.89 6.00
C VAL A 125 -30.45 18.98 5.72
N LYS A 126 -31.45 18.99 6.60
CA LYS A 126 -32.72 18.29 6.36
C LYS A 126 -33.87 19.27 6.12
N PRO A 127 -34.76 18.97 5.15
CA PRO A 127 -35.97 19.78 4.96
C PRO A 127 -36.88 19.67 6.20
N ILE A 128 -37.38 20.79 6.67
CA ILE A 128 -38.41 20.80 7.75
C ILE A 128 -39.71 20.29 7.14
N ILE A 129 -40.10 19.07 7.48
CA ILE A 129 -41.45 18.58 7.23
C ILE A 129 -42.29 19.21 8.33
N LYS A 130 -43.09 20.26 8.03
CA LYS A 130 -44.16 20.71 8.94
C LYS A 130 -45.16 19.58 8.99
N GLU A 131 -45.22 18.86 10.11
CA GLU A 131 -46.37 18.04 10.42
C GLU A 131 -47.57 19.00 10.56
N ASP A 132 -48.49 18.91 9.61
CA ASP A 132 -49.80 19.53 9.76
C ASP A 132 -50.48 18.92 11.02
N SER A 133 -50.48 19.70 12.09
CA SER A 133 -51.19 19.39 13.30
C SER A 133 -52.69 19.60 13.07
N ASN A 134 -53.36 18.66 12.42
CA ASN A 134 -54.77 18.43 12.49
C ASN A 134 -55.05 16.98 12.15
N ASP A 135 -55.22 16.13 13.11
CA ASP A 135 -56.35 15.30 13.40
C ASP A 135 -56.07 14.18 14.40
N ASN A 136 -56.92 14.22 15.42
CA ASN A 136 -57.46 13.15 16.27
C ASN A 136 -56.56 12.04 16.85
N LYS A 137 -56.61 12.06 18.16
CA LYS A 137 -56.38 10.94 19.09
C LYS A 137 -57.00 9.65 18.57
N ASP A 138 -56.20 8.64 18.59
CA ASP A 138 -56.45 7.23 18.89
C ASP A 138 -55.73 6.31 17.88
N SER A 139 -54.57 5.84 18.28
CA SER A 139 -54.23 4.41 18.29
C SER A 139 -52.71 4.20 18.50
N LYS A 140 -52.46 3.45 19.57
CA LYS A 140 -51.20 2.78 19.82
C LYS A 140 -50.89 1.82 18.65
N ASN A 141 -49.71 1.94 18.01
CA ASN A 141 -48.75 0.84 17.81
C ASN A 141 -47.65 1.21 16.83
N SER A 142 -46.46 1.14 17.34
CA SER A 142 -45.25 0.57 16.76
C SER A 142 -45.00 0.53 15.21
N ASN A 143 -43.79 1.00 14.88
CA ASN A 143 -42.96 0.52 13.78
C ASN A 143 -43.55 0.63 12.40
N ILE A 144 -42.89 1.47 11.56
CA ILE A 144 -42.33 1.04 10.26
C ILE A 144 -41.73 2.28 9.59
N ILE A 145 -40.41 2.34 9.61
CA ILE A 145 -39.67 3.05 8.57
C ILE A 145 -39.57 2.05 7.43
N ARG A 146 -40.28 2.26 6.34
CA ARG A 146 -40.02 1.63 5.05
C ARG A 146 -40.17 2.63 3.90
N THR A 147 -39.05 2.99 3.34
CA THR A 147 -38.77 3.18 1.91
C THR A 147 -39.90 3.63 1.00
N ASN A 148 -39.79 4.80 0.42
CA ASN A 148 -40.30 5.05 -0.92
C ASN A 148 -39.18 5.47 -1.87
N GLN A 149 -38.69 4.49 -2.64
CA GLN A 149 -38.08 4.71 -3.93
C GLN A 149 -39.22 5.13 -4.88
N ASN A 150 -39.20 6.36 -5.31
CA ASN A 150 -39.75 6.93 -6.55
C ASN A 150 -40.06 8.41 -6.29
N VAL A 151 -39.05 9.25 -6.44
CA VAL A 151 -39.27 10.69 -6.57
C VAL A 151 -38.64 11.12 -7.90
N SER A 152 -39.53 11.37 -8.84
CA SER A 152 -39.25 11.77 -10.19
C SER A 152 -38.56 13.14 -10.26
N ARG A 153 -37.83 13.36 -11.34
CA ARG A 153 -36.99 14.52 -11.74
C ARG A 153 -37.60 15.93 -11.59
N ASN A 154 -38.86 16.06 -11.19
CA ASN A 154 -39.56 17.36 -11.01
C ASN A 154 -39.45 17.94 -9.59
N SER A 155 -38.72 17.30 -8.68
CA SER A 155 -38.57 17.77 -7.28
C SER A 155 -37.39 18.73 -7.07
N GLU A 156 -36.45 18.85 -8.00
CA GLU A 156 -35.29 19.78 -7.84
C GLU A 156 -35.69 21.25 -7.90
N LEU A 157 -36.72 21.61 -8.60
CA LEU A 157 -37.19 23.02 -8.72
C LEU A 157 -38.13 23.45 -7.60
N LYS A 158 -38.69 22.53 -6.80
CA LYS A 158 -39.54 22.83 -5.63
C LYS A 158 -38.79 22.95 -4.31
N LEU A 159 -37.50 22.71 -4.29
CA LEU A 159 -36.63 22.75 -3.11
C LEU A 159 -36.18 24.18 -2.70
N LEU A 160 -36.48 25.19 -3.50
CA LEU A 160 -36.07 26.60 -3.24
C LEU A 160 -36.92 27.37 -2.24
N SER A 161 -37.98 26.79 -1.64
CA SER A 161 -38.86 27.47 -0.71
C SER A 161 -39.13 26.75 0.63
N LYS A 162 -38.31 25.73 0.99
CA LYS A 162 -38.45 25.04 2.29
C LYS A 162 -37.40 25.57 3.27
N GLU A 163 -37.85 25.90 4.49
CA GLU A 163 -36.95 26.15 5.62
C GLU A 163 -36.13 24.87 5.89
N PHE A 164 -34.81 24.98 5.77
CA PHE A 164 -33.88 23.88 6.05
C PHE A 164 -33.35 24.05 7.49
N LYS A 165 -33.25 22.94 8.22
CA LYS A 165 -32.65 22.93 9.55
C LYS A 165 -31.29 22.22 9.47
N GLU A 166 -30.27 22.90 9.99
CA GLU A 166 -28.96 22.26 10.22
C GLU A 166 -29.08 21.34 11.45
N ILE A 167 -28.68 20.09 11.30
CA ILE A 167 -28.68 19.09 12.36
C ILE A 167 -27.27 18.48 12.40
N GLU A 168 -26.70 18.43 13.60
CA GLU A 168 -25.42 17.72 13.82
C GLU A 168 -25.70 16.25 14.11
N ILE A 169 -25.11 15.36 13.33
CA ILE A 169 -25.25 13.90 13.46
C ILE A 169 -23.88 13.24 13.52
N PRO A 170 -23.75 12.04 14.09
CA PRO A 170 -22.56 11.20 13.94
C PRO A 170 -22.28 10.91 12.46
N VAL A 171 -20.98 10.90 12.04
CA VAL A 171 -20.59 10.67 10.64
C VAL A 171 -21.09 9.32 10.13
N GLU A 172 -21.21 8.33 11.00
CA GLU A 172 -21.71 6.99 10.67
C GLU A 172 -23.20 6.97 10.25
N GLN A 173 -23.94 8.04 10.51
CA GLN A 173 -25.37 8.17 10.16
C GLN A 173 -25.59 8.93 8.84
N ILE A 174 -24.54 9.42 8.21
CA ILE A 174 -24.63 10.04 6.89
C ILE A 174 -24.98 8.96 5.87
N VAL A 175 -25.93 9.26 4.99
CA VAL A 175 -26.28 8.42 3.84
C VAL A 175 -25.93 9.12 2.53
N GLU A 176 -25.75 8.32 1.49
CA GLU A 176 -25.48 8.84 0.15
C GLU A 176 -26.63 9.77 -0.29
N GLY A 177 -26.25 10.96 -0.81
CA GLY A 177 -27.20 11.99 -1.21
C GLY A 177 -27.49 13.05 -0.14
N ASP A 178 -27.06 12.89 1.11
CA ASP A 178 -27.18 13.91 2.14
C ASP A 178 -26.39 15.18 1.79
N PHE A 179 -26.94 16.34 2.15
CA PHE A 179 -26.25 17.61 1.98
C PHE A 179 -25.59 18.03 3.29
N MET A 180 -24.28 18.25 3.21
CA MET A 180 -23.44 18.66 4.34
C MET A 180 -23.03 20.12 4.22
N ILE A 181 -22.99 20.84 5.34
CA ILE A 181 -22.43 22.19 5.44
C ILE A 181 -21.08 22.11 6.15
N ILE A 182 -20.04 22.64 5.49
CA ILE A 182 -18.67 22.59 5.97
C ILE A 182 -18.13 24.01 6.07
N LYS A 183 -17.87 24.45 7.30
CA LYS A 183 -17.36 25.81 7.58
C LYS A 183 -15.84 25.86 7.43
N PRO A 184 -15.26 27.06 7.27
CA PRO A 184 -13.82 27.24 7.31
C PRO A 184 -13.18 26.65 8.57
N GLY A 185 -12.09 25.92 8.41
CA GLY A 185 -11.39 25.21 9.48
C GLY A 185 -11.94 23.82 9.82
N GLU A 186 -13.11 23.43 9.31
CA GLU A 186 -13.69 22.11 9.55
C GLU A 186 -13.13 21.06 8.58
N ARG A 187 -13.15 19.80 9.04
CA ARG A 187 -12.85 18.66 8.18
C ARG A 187 -14.09 18.22 7.43
N ILE A 188 -13.91 17.80 6.20
CA ILE A 188 -14.96 17.21 5.37
C ILE A 188 -15.35 15.85 5.94
N PRO A 189 -16.65 15.62 6.28
CA PRO A 189 -17.05 14.41 6.99
C PRO A 189 -16.96 13.12 6.17
N THR A 190 -17.29 13.19 4.88
CA THR A 190 -17.28 12.06 3.94
C THR A 190 -17.05 12.55 2.52
N ASP A 191 -16.81 11.64 1.58
CA ASP A 191 -16.59 12.01 0.17
C ASP A 191 -17.87 12.60 -0.44
N GLY A 192 -17.71 13.56 -1.34
CA GLY A 192 -18.85 14.23 -1.95
C GLY A 192 -18.49 15.15 -3.10
N ILE A 193 -19.51 15.84 -3.61
CA ILE A 193 -19.38 16.85 -4.69
C ILE A 193 -19.87 18.19 -4.15
N ILE A 194 -19.10 19.27 -4.45
CA ILE A 194 -19.49 20.63 -4.07
C ILE A 194 -20.69 21.05 -4.92
N VAL A 195 -21.80 21.35 -4.24
CA VAL A 195 -23.04 21.83 -4.87
C VAL A 195 -23.08 23.37 -4.88
N GLU A 196 -22.52 23.99 -3.82
CA GLU A 196 -22.51 25.43 -3.63
C GLU A 196 -21.28 25.86 -2.82
N GLY A 197 -20.68 26.98 -3.21
CA GLY A 197 -19.48 27.55 -2.59
C GLY A 197 -18.20 27.27 -3.37
N SER A 198 -17.11 27.86 -2.90
CA SER A 198 -15.75 27.63 -3.36
C SER A 198 -14.79 27.80 -2.19
N SER A 199 -13.73 27.02 -2.14
CA SER A 199 -12.71 27.10 -1.09
C SER A 199 -11.43 26.41 -1.51
N SER A 200 -10.33 26.73 -0.82
CA SER A 200 -9.09 25.97 -0.88
C SER A 200 -9.14 24.83 0.15
N LEU A 201 -8.90 23.61 -0.28
CA LEU A 201 -8.88 22.41 0.57
C LEU A 201 -7.45 21.94 0.83
N ASP A 202 -7.15 21.66 2.08
CA ASP A 202 -5.90 21.05 2.49
C ASP A 202 -6.05 19.54 2.49
N GLU A 203 -5.48 18.91 1.47
CA GLU A 203 -5.50 17.46 1.28
C GLU A 203 -4.19 16.81 1.76
N SER A 204 -3.28 17.56 2.42
CA SER A 204 -1.93 17.13 2.81
C SER A 204 -1.88 15.87 3.65
N ALA A 205 -2.92 15.64 4.47
CA ALA A 205 -3.01 14.46 5.32
C ALA A 205 -3.21 13.15 4.53
N LEU A 206 -3.75 13.22 3.32
CA LEU A 206 -4.01 12.07 2.43
C LEU A 206 -2.99 12.01 1.29
N THR A 207 -2.74 13.15 0.65
CA THR A 207 -1.83 13.22 -0.51
C THR A 207 -0.37 13.48 -0.13
N GLY A 208 -0.12 14.07 1.05
CA GLY A 208 1.20 14.54 1.47
C GLY A 208 1.63 15.86 0.82
N GLU A 209 0.76 16.53 0.04
CA GLU A 209 1.03 17.83 -0.56
C GLU A 209 0.65 18.96 0.38
N SER A 210 1.60 19.87 0.63
CA SER A 210 1.38 20.96 1.58
C SER A 210 0.62 22.16 1.00
N ILE A 211 0.42 22.21 -0.32
CA ILE A 211 -0.25 23.32 -1.01
C ILE A 211 -1.75 23.00 -1.08
N PRO A 212 -2.63 23.85 -0.51
CA PRO A 212 -4.07 23.69 -0.65
C PRO A 212 -4.53 23.78 -2.12
N ILE A 213 -5.54 22.98 -2.46
CA ILE A 213 -6.11 22.90 -3.81
C ILE A 213 -7.42 23.70 -3.84
N ASP A 214 -7.56 24.61 -4.80
CA ASP A 214 -8.80 25.35 -4.98
C ASP A 214 -9.88 24.47 -5.61
N LYS A 215 -11.03 24.41 -4.97
CA LYS A 215 -12.20 23.64 -5.38
C LYS A 215 -13.43 24.54 -5.51
N THR A 216 -14.22 24.27 -6.53
CA THR A 216 -15.41 25.04 -6.89
C THR A 216 -16.61 24.11 -7.06
N LYS A 217 -17.78 24.70 -7.36
CA LYS A 217 -19.00 23.93 -7.62
C LYS A 217 -18.79 22.90 -8.74
N GLY A 218 -19.14 21.65 -8.45
CA GLY A 218 -19.01 20.50 -9.34
C GLY A 218 -17.75 19.67 -9.10
N ASP A 219 -16.79 20.16 -8.31
CA ASP A 219 -15.58 19.44 -7.97
C ASP A 219 -15.82 18.41 -6.86
N GLU A 220 -15.11 17.29 -6.95
CA GLU A 220 -15.11 16.27 -5.93
C GLU A 220 -14.25 16.68 -4.72
N VAL A 221 -14.72 16.29 -3.53
CA VAL A 221 -14.01 16.49 -2.25
C VAL A 221 -13.88 15.17 -1.51
N ILE A 222 -12.75 14.98 -0.84
CA ILE A 222 -12.41 13.76 -0.12
C ILE A 222 -12.63 13.97 1.37
N GLY A 223 -13.27 13.01 2.04
CA GLY A 223 -13.43 12.98 3.48
C GLY A 223 -12.11 13.12 4.23
N ALA A 224 -12.15 13.76 5.41
CA ALA A 224 -11.01 14.08 6.28
C ALA A 224 -10.08 15.22 5.81
N THR A 225 -10.23 15.75 4.59
CA THR A 225 -9.52 16.97 4.14
C THR A 225 -10.05 18.20 4.89
N ILE A 226 -9.26 19.27 4.99
CA ILE A 226 -9.59 20.46 5.78
C ILE A 226 -10.02 21.60 4.86
N ASN A 227 -11.21 22.13 5.09
CA ASN A 227 -11.70 23.33 4.44
C ASN A 227 -11.00 24.58 5.00
N LYS A 228 -10.34 25.40 4.18
CA LYS A 228 -9.56 26.56 4.68
C LYS A 228 -10.40 27.83 4.75
N ASN A 229 -11.03 28.27 3.67
CA ASN A 229 -11.47 29.66 3.54
C ASN A 229 -12.98 29.86 3.34
N GLY A 230 -13.63 29.04 2.51
CA GLY A 230 -15.03 29.23 2.09
C GLY A 230 -16.03 28.39 2.86
N LEU A 231 -17.31 28.79 2.81
CA LEU A 231 -18.41 27.94 3.24
C LEU A 231 -18.75 27.01 2.07
N LEU A 232 -18.73 25.68 2.32
CA LEU A 232 -19.06 24.69 1.32
C LEU A 232 -20.34 23.95 1.65
N LYS A 233 -21.18 23.74 0.63
CA LYS A 233 -22.29 22.81 0.68
C LYS A 233 -21.95 21.63 -0.22
N VAL A 234 -21.82 20.45 0.39
CA VAL A 234 -21.35 19.24 -0.28
C VAL A 234 -22.46 18.18 -0.23
N LYS A 235 -22.70 17.52 -1.37
CA LYS A 235 -23.57 16.34 -1.45
C LYS A 235 -22.72 15.09 -1.26
N ALA A 236 -23.05 14.26 -0.28
CA ALA A 236 -22.36 13.00 -0.02
C ALA A 236 -22.52 12.04 -1.21
N THR A 237 -21.43 11.46 -1.70
CA THR A 237 -21.39 10.50 -2.82
C THR A 237 -20.94 9.12 -2.35
N LYS A 238 -20.01 9.04 -1.38
CA LYS A 238 -19.54 7.79 -0.80
C LYS A 238 -19.53 7.91 0.72
N VAL A 239 -20.01 6.88 1.42
CA VAL A 239 -20.18 6.90 2.87
C VAL A 239 -19.62 5.62 3.53
N GLY A 240 -19.31 5.68 4.81
CA GLY A 240 -18.92 4.51 5.59
C GLY A 240 -17.61 3.87 5.11
N GLN A 241 -17.68 2.61 4.69
CA GLN A 241 -16.52 1.83 4.20
C GLN A 241 -16.11 2.17 2.77
N ASP A 242 -16.99 2.79 2.01
CA ASP A 242 -16.76 3.13 0.59
C ASP A 242 -16.02 4.45 0.42
N THR A 243 -15.76 5.21 1.50
CA THR A 243 -14.97 6.44 1.46
C THR A 243 -13.50 6.15 1.13
N VAL A 244 -12.86 7.07 0.41
CA VAL A 244 -11.43 7.01 0.06
C VAL A 244 -10.57 6.76 1.30
N LEU A 245 -10.81 7.49 2.40
CA LEU A 245 -10.07 7.30 3.64
C LEU A 245 -10.24 5.89 4.22
N SER A 246 -11.47 5.35 4.25
CA SER A 246 -11.72 3.98 4.76
C SER A 246 -11.03 2.93 3.91
N GLN A 247 -11.00 3.10 2.60
CA GLN A 247 -10.29 2.20 1.68
C GLN A 247 -8.77 2.27 1.85
N ILE A 248 -8.21 3.48 2.03
CA ILE A 248 -6.78 3.66 2.35
C ILE A 248 -6.43 2.89 3.64
N ILE A 249 -7.25 3.02 4.68
CA ILE A 249 -7.05 2.31 5.95
C ILE A 249 -7.05 0.80 5.74
N THR A 250 -8.04 0.27 4.99
CA THR A 250 -8.16 -1.16 4.68
C THR A 250 -6.93 -1.66 3.93
N LEU A 251 -6.48 -0.95 2.89
CA LEU A 251 -5.27 -1.32 2.12
C LEU A 251 -4.01 -1.35 2.99
N VAL A 252 -3.85 -0.38 3.90
CA VAL A 252 -2.70 -0.37 4.82
C VAL A 252 -2.80 -1.49 5.86
N GLU A 253 -4.00 -1.90 6.27
CA GLU A 253 -4.21 -3.06 7.14
C GLU A 253 -3.94 -4.38 6.42
N GLU A 254 -4.35 -4.53 5.18
CA GLU A 254 -4.04 -5.69 4.32
C GLU A 254 -2.54 -5.83 4.10
N ALA A 255 -1.82 -4.70 3.89
CA ALA A 255 -0.37 -4.71 3.78
C ALA A 255 0.35 -5.31 4.99
N LYS A 256 -0.29 -5.29 6.19
CA LYS A 256 0.24 -5.92 7.41
C LYS A 256 0.01 -7.42 7.48
N THR A 257 -1.07 -7.93 6.84
CA THR A 257 -1.50 -9.33 6.99
C THR A 257 -0.95 -10.25 5.92
N GLY A 258 -0.58 -9.70 4.75
CA GLY A 258 0.03 -10.46 3.65
C GLY A 258 1.43 -10.96 4.01
N LYS A 259 1.62 -12.30 4.11
CA LYS A 259 2.94 -12.90 4.35
C LYS A 259 3.82 -12.78 3.10
N ALA A 260 4.85 -11.95 3.21
CA ALA A 260 5.89 -11.81 2.19
C ALA A 260 6.66 -13.11 1.96
N LYS A 261 7.21 -13.31 0.75
CA LYS A 261 8.01 -14.51 0.44
C LYS A 261 9.21 -14.67 1.36
N LEU A 262 9.86 -13.55 1.72
CA LEU A 262 10.98 -13.51 2.66
C LEU A 262 10.57 -14.01 4.06
N GLU A 263 9.37 -13.71 4.52
CA GLU A 263 8.87 -14.20 5.80
C GLU A 263 8.68 -15.73 5.80
N LYS A 264 8.09 -16.27 4.71
CA LYS A 264 7.97 -17.73 4.53
C LYS A 264 9.33 -18.44 4.50
N MET A 265 10.34 -17.81 3.87
CA MET A 265 11.69 -18.35 3.84
C MET A 265 12.33 -18.34 5.23
N VAL A 266 12.12 -17.31 6.03
CA VAL A 266 12.59 -17.20 7.42
C VAL A 266 11.97 -18.29 8.28
N ASP A 267 10.65 -18.54 8.16
CA ASP A 267 9.96 -19.61 8.87
C ASP A 267 10.55 -21.01 8.51
N GLN A 268 10.88 -21.23 7.22
CA GLN A 268 11.54 -22.45 6.78
C GLN A 268 12.94 -22.62 7.40
N VAL A 269 13.75 -21.57 7.43
CA VAL A 269 15.09 -21.61 8.02
C VAL A 269 14.98 -21.94 9.51
N ALA A 270 14.06 -21.32 10.25
CA ALA A 270 13.85 -21.57 11.67
C ALA A 270 13.49 -23.04 11.95
N LYS A 271 12.72 -23.69 11.07
CA LYS A 271 12.33 -25.10 11.19
C LYS A 271 13.52 -26.07 11.21
N TYR A 272 14.59 -25.77 10.47
CA TYR A 272 15.80 -26.62 10.46
C TYR A 272 16.84 -26.15 11.49
N PHE A 273 16.92 -24.85 11.73
CA PHE A 273 17.89 -24.26 12.63
C PHE A 273 17.69 -24.74 14.09
N VAL A 274 16.46 -24.76 14.61
CA VAL A 274 16.18 -25.10 16.00
C VAL A 274 16.60 -26.56 16.32
N PRO A 275 16.24 -27.60 15.56
CA PRO A 275 16.74 -28.95 15.80
C PRO A 275 18.27 -29.08 15.74
N ALA A 276 18.90 -28.37 14.77
CA ALA A 276 20.36 -28.37 14.67
C ALA A 276 21.02 -27.83 15.95
N ILE A 277 20.49 -26.74 16.51
CA ILE A 277 20.99 -26.16 17.75
C ILE A 277 20.82 -27.11 18.94
N VAL A 278 19.70 -27.81 19.04
CA VAL A 278 19.51 -28.80 20.10
C VAL A 278 20.58 -29.90 20.03
N ILE A 279 20.90 -30.39 18.83
CA ILE A 279 21.96 -31.39 18.62
C ILE A 279 23.32 -30.82 19.02
N ILE A 280 23.63 -29.55 18.60
CA ILE A 280 24.89 -28.89 18.97
C ILE A 280 24.97 -28.76 20.51
N ALA A 281 23.91 -28.29 21.16
CA ALA A 281 23.87 -28.10 22.61
C ALA A 281 24.10 -29.42 23.37
N ILE A 282 23.49 -30.53 22.90
CA ILE A 282 23.74 -31.87 23.44
C ILE A 282 25.21 -32.26 23.21
N GLY A 283 25.74 -32.02 22.02
CA GLY A 283 27.16 -32.30 21.71
C GLY A 283 28.12 -31.52 22.61
N VAL A 284 27.82 -30.23 22.87
CA VAL A 284 28.60 -29.39 23.78
C VAL A 284 28.52 -29.93 25.23
N PHE A 285 27.32 -30.32 25.69
CA PHE A 285 27.16 -30.95 26.99
C PHE A 285 28.03 -32.21 27.15
N LEU A 286 27.92 -33.15 26.18
CA LEU A 286 28.66 -34.40 26.20
C LEU A 286 30.18 -34.18 26.10
N GLY A 287 30.61 -33.23 25.25
CA GLY A 287 32.01 -32.84 25.10
C GLY A 287 32.61 -32.32 26.40
N TRP A 288 31.95 -31.41 27.10
CA TRP A 288 32.44 -30.89 28.38
C TRP A 288 32.34 -31.90 29.49
N TYR A 289 31.32 -32.76 29.51
CA TYR A 289 31.15 -33.80 30.54
C TYR A 289 32.17 -34.92 30.44
N PHE A 290 32.38 -35.49 29.25
CA PHE A 290 33.25 -36.64 29.04
C PHE A 290 34.70 -36.32 28.68
N ILE A 291 34.91 -35.26 27.88
CA ILE A 291 36.26 -34.89 27.36
C ILE A 291 36.87 -33.78 28.20
N GLY A 292 36.09 -32.73 28.48
CA GLY A 292 36.53 -31.59 29.27
C GLY A 292 36.58 -31.80 30.77
N ASN A 293 36.05 -32.90 31.28
CA ASN A 293 35.95 -33.23 32.72
C ASN A 293 35.42 -32.07 33.58
N ALA A 294 34.51 -31.27 33.01
CA ALA A 294 33.97 -30.07 33.64
C ALA A 294 32.94 -30.35 34.75
N GLY A 295 32.55 -31.63 34.90
CA GLY A 295 31.47 -32.05 35.77
C GLY A 295 30.08 -31.66 35.24
N LEU A 296 29.06 -32.20 35.87
CA LEU A 296 27.65 -32.03 35.44
C LEU A 296 27.22 -30.59 35.41
N THR A 297 27.58 -29.79 36.41
CA THR A 297 27.16 -28.38 36.57
C THR A 297 27.59 -27.51 35.42
N TYR A 298 28.88 -27.48 35.09
CA TYR A 298 29.40 -26.61 34.04
C TYR A 298 28.99 -27.09 32.63
N SER A 299 28.91 -28.42 32.43
CA SER A 299 28.41 -29.02 31.20
C SER A 299 26.96 -28.62 30.94
N LEU A 300 26.12 -28.63 32.00
CA LEU A 300 24.73 -28.19 31.91
C LEU A 300 24.61 -26.67 31.61
N LEU A 301 25.44 -25.85 32.24
CA LEU A 301 25.47 -24.41 31.97
C LEU A 301 25.89 -24.10 30.53
N ALA A 302 26.85 -24.83 29.98
CA ALA A 302 27.23 -24.76 28.58
C ALA A 302 26.06 -25.11 27.67
N PHE A 303 25.36 -26.19 27.93
CA PHE A 303 24.13 -26.61 27.24
C PHE A 303 23.07 -25.51 27.26
N VAL A 304 22.73 -24.98 28.43
CA VAL A 304 21.74 -23.94 28.66
C VAL A 304 22.15 -22.64 27.91
N SER A 305 23.44 -22.27 27.97
CA SER A 305 23.95 -21.07 27.30
C SER A 305 23.82 -21.16 25.79
N VAL A 306 24.14 -22.33 25.19
CA VAL A 306 23.99 -22.57 23.76
C VAL A 306 22.51 -22.49 23.35
N MET A 307 21.63 -23.13 24.16
CA MET A 307 20.19 -23.12 23.89
C MET A 307 19.60 -21.71 23.90
N ILE A 308 20.03 -20.86 24.81
CA ILE A 308 19.52 -19.48 24.95
C ILE A 308 20.05 -18.57 23.85
N ILE A 309 21.38 -18.58 23.63
CA ILE A 309 21.98 -17.65 22.67
C ILE A 309 21.58 -17.95 21.25
N ALA A 310 21.26 -19.19 20.96
CA ALA A 310 20.81 -19.62 19.65
C ALA A 310 19.34 -19.28 19.37
N CYS A 311 18.59 -18.73 20.34
CA CYS A 311 17.22 -18.30 20.11
C CYS A 311 17.15 -17.19 19.03
N PRO A 312 16.56 -17.44 17.85
CA PRO A 312 16.51 -16.43 16.78
C PRO A 312 15.33 -15.45 17.00
N CYS A 313 15.22 -14.86 18.22
CA CYS A 313 14.07 -14.02 18.58
C CYS A 313 13.90 -12.82 17.66
N ALA A 314 15.02 -12.18 17.26
CA ALA A 314 15.01 -11.05 16.33
C ALA A 314 14.61 -11.44 14.89
N LEU A 315 14.73 -12.71 14.52
CA LEU A 315 14.42 -13.22 13.18
C LEU A 315 12.94 -13.06 12.84
N GLY A 316 12.04 -13.38 13.78
CA GLY A 316 10.59 -13.22 13.60
C GLY A 316 10.13 -11.75 13.47
N LEU A 317 11.02 -10.77 13.84
CA LEU A 317 10.78 -9.33 13.73
C LEU A 317 11.39 -8.72 12.50
N ALA A 318 12.43 -9.32 11.96
CA ALA A 318 13.28 -8.74 10.93
C ALA A 318 12.48 -8.30 9.68
N THR A 319 11.53 -9.10 9.25
CA THR A 319 10.69 -8.82 8.07
C THR A 319 9.46 -7.97 8.41
N PRO A 320 8.59 -8.35 9.37
CA PRO A 320 7.36 -7.59 9.61
C PRO A 320 7.62 -6.14 10.04
N ALA A 321 8.62 -5.90 10.90
CA ALA A 321 8.91 -4.53 11.35
C ALA A 321 9.32 -3.61 10.20
N ALA A 322 10.17 -4.08 9.30
CA ALA A 322 10.60 -3.29 8.14
C ALA A 322 9.46 -3.09 7.12
N LEU A 323 8.64 -4.12 6.87
CA LEU A 323 7.48 -4.03 5.97
C LEU A 323 6.45 -3.02 6.50
N MET A 324 6.11 -3.08 7.79
CA MET A 324 5.17 -2.13 8.41
C MET A 324 5.68 -0.69 8.33
N MET A 325 6.98 -0.48 8.58
CA MET A 325 7.60 0.86 8.45
C MET A 325 7.62 1.33 7.01
N GLY A 326 7.94 0.44 6.05
CA GLY A 326 7.94 0.75 4.62
C GLY A 326 6.54 1.08 4.10
N ALA A 327 5.54 0.25 4.40
CA ALA A 327 4.14 0.49 4.02
C ALA A 327 3.59 1.77 4.66
N GLY A 328 3.85 1.98 5.97
CA GLY A 328 3.44 3.19 6.67
C GLY A 328 4.08 4.45 6.09
N LYS A 329 5.38 4.39 5.75
CA LYS A 329 6.07 5.51 5.09
C LYS A 329 5.58 5.74 3.66
N GLY A 330 5.21 4.67 2.94
CA GLY A 330 4.51 4.76 1.67
C GLY A 330 3.20 5.54 1.80
N ALA A 331 2.34 5.14 2.73
CA ALA A 331 1.06 5.78 2.97
C ALA A 331 1.19 7.28 3.34
N GLU A 332 2.18 7.66 4.16
CA GLU A 332 2.50 9.07 4.46
C GLU A 332 2.86 9.89 3.20
N ASN A 333 3.32 9.24 2.13
CA ASN A 333 3.67 9.88 0.86
C ASN A 333 2.63 9.63 -0.24
N GLY A 334 1.44 9.15 0.09
CA GLY A 334 0.39 8.85 -0.88
C GLY A 334 0.61 7.58 -1.70
N ILE A 335 1.47 6.66 -1.24
CA ILE A 335 1.78 5.40 -1.91
C ILE A 335 1.23 4.24 -1.06
N LEU A 336 0.23 3.54 -1.58
CA LEU A 336 -0.42 2.43 -0.89
C LEU A 336 0.02 1.09 -1.47
N TYR A 337 0.66 0.26 -0.65
CA TYR A 337 0.98 -1.12 -0.99
C TYR A 337 -0.12 -2.05 -0.48
N LYS A 338 -0.71 -2.87 -1.34
CA LYS A 338 -1.74 -3.85 -0.96
C LYS A 338 -1.22 -5.03 -0.15
N GLY A 339 0.09 -5.24 -0.12
CA GLY A 339 0.71 -6.33 0.61
C GLY A 339 2.22 -6.22 0.69
N GLY A 340 2.83 -6.87 1.68
CA GLY A 340 4.28 -6.94 1.82
C GLY A 340 4.98 -7.58 0.62
N GLU A 341 4.30 -8.46 -0.10
CA GLU A 341 4.82 -9.09 -1.32
C GLU A 341 5.05 -8.07 -2.44
N TYR A 342 4.21 -7.04 -2.57
CA TYR A 342 4.38 -6.01 -3.60
C TYR A 342 5.56 -5.09 -3.30
N ILE A 343 5.89 -4.88 -2.01
CA ILE A 343 7.14 -4.20 -1.61
C ILE A 343 8.35 -5.04 -2.06
N GLU A 344 8.28 -6.36 -1.93
CA GLU A 344 9.35 -7.24 -2.39
C GLU A 344 9.48 -7.26 -3.91
N ILE A 345 8.35 -7.26 -4.64
CA ILE A 345 8.34 -7.24 -6.11
C ILE A 345 8.88 -5.89 -6.61
N ALA A 346 8.48 -4.76 -6.01
CA ALA A 346 8.96 -3.42 -6.34
C ALA A 346 10.50 -3.31 -6.33
N ASN A 347 11.17 -4.03 -5.40
CA ASN A 347 12.63 -4.11 -5.36
C ASN A 347 13.24 -4.85 -6.57
N LYS A 348 12.48 -5.70 -7.26
CA LYS A 348 12.95 -6.58 -8.33
C LYS A 348 12.60 -6.07 -9.72
N VAL A 349 11.71 -5.09 -9.83
CA VAL A 349 11.27 -4.50 -11.10
C VAL A 349 12.46 -4.05 -11.92
N ASN A 350 12.52 -4.51 -13.18
CA ASN A 350 13.53 -4.14 -14.15
C ASN A 350 12.93 -3.63 -15.48
N THR A 351 11.61 -3.71 -15.63
CA THR A 351 10.88 -3.19 -16.78
C THR A 351 9.62 -2.49 -16.28
N VAL A 352 9.42 -1.24 -16.70
CA VAL A 352 8.20 -0.45 -16.40
C VAL A 352 7.50 -0.15 -17.71
N VAL A 353 6.25 -0.56 -17.79
CA VAL A 353 5.35 -0.28 -18.92
C VAL A 353 4.38 0.81 -18.48
N PHE A 354 4.38 1.94 -19.17
CA PHE A 354 3.42 3.00 -18.94
C PHE A 354 2.32 2.95 -20.00
N ASP A 355 1.08 2.99 -19.57
CA ASP A 355 0.02 3.42 -20.48
C ASP A 355 0.25 4.88 -20.89
N LYS A 356 -0.22 5.27 -22.06
CA LYS A 356 -0.09 6.67 -22.51
C LYS A 356 -1.15 7.55 -21.86
N THR A 357 -2.43 7.21 -22.09
CA THR A 357 -3.56 8.10 -21.82
C THR A 357 -3.95 8.10 -20.35
N GLY A 358 -4.01 9.28 -19.71
CA GLY A 358 -4.31 9.39 -18.27
C GLY A 358 -3.13 9.02 -17.36
N THR A 359 -2.05 8.45 -17.90
CA THR A 359 -0.85 8.02 -17.16
C THR A 359 0.36 8.89 -17.47
N LEU A 360 0.90 8.82 -18.69
CA LEU A 360 1.96 9.74 -19.18
C LEU A 360 1.41 11.08 -19.60
N THR A 361 0.14 11.13 -19.93
CA THR A 361 -0.60 12.34 -20.30
C THR A 361 -1.73 12.63 -19.31
N ALA A 362 -2.28 13.83 -19.33
CA ALA A 362 -3.30 14.29 -18.38
C ALA A 362 -4.67 13.60 -18.54
N GLY A 363 -4.87 12.83 -19.61
CA GLY A 363 -6.14 12.15 -19.91
C GLY A 363 -7.27 13.13 -20.27
N ARG A 364 -6.94 14.37 -20.53
CA ARG A 364 -7.88 15.44 -20.93
C ARG A 364 -7.48 15.99 -22.30
N PRO A 365 -7.71 15.23 -23.39
CA PRO A 365 -7.37 15.68 -24.72
C PRO A 365 -8.11 16.96 -25.06
N SER A 366 -7.45 17.87 -25.78
CA SER A 366 -8.04 19.13 -26.24
C SER A 366 -7.82 19.32 -27.74
N VAL A 367 -8.74 20.01 -28.40
CA VAL A 367 -8.58 20.41 -29.80
C VAL A 367 -7.46 21.46 -29.86
N THR A 368 -6.41 21.16 -30.60
CA THR A 368 -5.24 22.06 -30.76
C THR A 368 -5.20 22.77 -32.10
N ASP A 369 -5.69 22.14 -33.18
CA ASP A 369 -5.69 22.69 -34.51
C ASP A 369 -6.94 22.22 -35.26
N ILE A 370 -7.41 23.08 -36.13
CA ILE A 370 -8.53 22.85 -37.04
C ILE A 370 -8.08 23.26 -38.44
N MET A 371 -8.22 22.35 -39.41
CA MET A 371 -7.89 22.61 -40.80
C MET A 371 -9.12 22.43 -41.66
N LEU A 372 -9.59 23.49 -42.28
CA LEU A 372 -10.69 23.46 -43.26
C LEU A 372 -10.20 22.93 -44.59
N LEU A 373 -10.95 21.99 -45.18
CA LEU A 373 -10.73 21.44 -46.51
C LEU A 373 -11.82 21.88 -47.50
N ALA A 374 -13.03 22.16 -47.00
CA ALA A 374 -14.12 22.72 -47.78
C ALA A 374 -13.97 24.25 -47.87
N LYS A 375 -14.08 24.83 -49.09
CA LYS A 375 -13.90 26.27 -49.31
C LYS A 375 -15.09 27.11 -48.86
N ASP A 376 -16.27 26.50 -48.79
CA ASP A 376 -17.55 27.18 -48.55
C ASP A 376 -18.04 26.95 -47.07
N MET A 377 -17.16 26.57 -46.16
CA MET A 377 -17.49 26.27 -44.76
C MET A 377 -16.61 27.10 -43.82
N GLU A 378 -17.20 27.62 -42.74
CA GLU A 378 -16.46 28.31 -41.66
C GLU A 378 -16.00 27.30 -40.58
N GLU A 379 -14.93 27.66 -39.87
CA GLU A 379 -14.38 26.82 -38.77
C GLU A 379 -15.44 26.52 -37.69
N GLN A 380 -16.25 27.54 -37.34
CA GLN A 380 -17.31 27.37 -36.34
C GLN A 380 -18.38 26.39 -36.79
N GLU A 381 -18.67 26.34 -38.07
CA GLU A 381 -19.63 25.39 -38.65
C GLU A 381 -19.09 23.97 -38.66
N LEU A 382 -17.82 23.77 -39.02
CA LEU A 382 -17.15 22.46 -38.91
C LEU A 382 -17.17 21.95 -37.49
N VAL A 383 -16.81 22.77 -36.50
CA VAL A 383 -16.83 22.44 -35.09
C VAL A 383 -18.25 22.11 -34.62
N LYS A 384 -19.26 22.85 -35.11
CA LYS A 384 -20.67 22.59 -34.79
C LYS A 384 -21.12 21.20 -35.25
N PHE A 385 -20.91 20.86 -36.52
CA PHE A 385 -21.26 19.55 -37.06
C PHE A 385 -20.51 18.42 -36.35
N ALA A 386 -19.21 18.62 -36.10
CA ALA A 386 -18.39 17.67 -35.38
C ALA A 386 -18.89 17.47 -33.93
N ALA A 387 -19.19 18.53 -33.20
CA ALA A 387 -19.66 18.46 -31.82
C ALA A 387 -21.05 17.83 -31.69
N ILE A 388 -21.95 18.09 -32.65
CA ILE A 388 -23.28 17.48 -32.69
C ILE A 388 -23.14 15.97 -32.94
N ALA A 389 -22.34 15.55 -33.92
CA ALA A 389 -22.11 14.14 -34.21
C ALA A 389 -21.44 13.41 -33.03
N GLU A 390 -20.49 14.06 -32.33
CA GLU A 390 -19.77 13.50 -31.18
C GLU A 390 -20.55 13.60 -29.86
N SER A 391 -21.69 14.30 -29.81
CA SER A 391 -22.47 14.50 -28.57
C SER A 391 -23.00 13.21 -27.96
N GLY A 392 -23.20 12.18 -28.78
CA GLY A 392 -23.63 10.84 -28.36
C GLY A 392 -22.48 9.90 -27.96
N SER A 393 -21.23 10.33 -28.07
CA SER A 393 -20.04 9.50 -27.81
C SER A 393 -19.42 9.80 -26.44
N GLU A 394 -19.12 8.74 -25.68
CA GLU A 394 -18.38 8.85 -24.43
C GLU A 394 -16.85 8.84 -24.61
N HIS A 395 -16.38 8.75 -25.85
CA HIS A 395 -14.95 8.67 -26.14
C HIS A 395 -14.22 9.98 -25.75
N PRO A 396 -13.01 9.95 -25.12
CA PRO A 396 -12.29 11.16 -24.71
C PRO A 396 -12.02 12.17 -25.83
N LEU A 397 -11.81 11.71 -27.08
CA LEU A 397 -11.64 12.58 -28.25
C LEU A 397 -12.94 13.30 -28.60
N ALA A 398 -14.08 12.63 -28.51
CA ALA A 398 -15.41 13.22 -28.70
C ALA A 398 -15.67 14.33 -27.69
N GLN A 399 -15.37 14.07 -26.41
CA GLN A 399 -15.50 15.04 -25.34
C GLN A 399 -14.62 16.29 -25.57
N ALA A 400 -13.46 16.14 -26.20
CA ALA A 400 -12.59 17.27 -26.54
C ALA A 400 -13.25 18.18 -27.60
N VAL A 401 -13.89 17.61 -28.63
CA VAL A 401 -14.61 18.35 -29.68
C VAL A 401 -15.84 19.05 -29.09
N VAL A 402 -16.64 18.34 -28.29
CA VAL A 402 -17.82 18.90 -27.62
C VAL A 402 -17.42 20.06 -26.68
N ARG A 403 -16.32 19.93 -25.95
CA ARG A 403 -15.80 20.97 -25.07
C ARG A 403 -15.38 22.20 -25.86
N LYS A 404 -14.66 22.03 -26.98
CA LYS A 404 -14.27 23.12 -27.88
C LYS A 404 -15.46 23.90 -28.40
N ALA A 405 -16.54 23.22 -28.77
CA ALA A 405 -17.77 23.87 -29.19
C ALA A 405 -18.41 24.68 -28.05
N LYS A 406 -18.43 24.14 -26.80
CA LYS A 406 -18.94 24.87 -25.63
C LYS A 406 -18.09 26.12 -25.31
N GLU A 407 -16.77 26.02 -25.38
CA GLU A 407 -15.85 27.14 -25.17
C GLU A 407 -16.10 28.27 -26.19
N ASN A 408 -16.43 27.89 -27.42
CA ASN A 408 -16.76 28.84 -28.50
C ASN A 408 -18.25 29.30 -28.48
N ASN A 409 -19.02 28.93 -27.43
CA ASN A 409 -20.45 29.20 -27.28
C ASN A 409 -21.31 28.70 -28.47
N ILE A 410 -20.92 27.60 -29.11
CA ILE A 410 -21.65 27.01 -30.22
C ILE A 410 -22.77 26.12 -29.62
N PRO A 411 -24.04 26.31 -30.04
CA PRO A 411 -25.15 25.49 -29.57
C PRO A 411 -25.02 24.07 -30.11
N ILE A 412 -25.11 23.07 -29.19
CA ILE A 412 -25.04 21.68 -29.53
C ILE A 412 -26.42 21.05 -29.34
N SER A 413 -26.95 20.44 -30.38
CA SER A 413 -28.18 19.64 -30.39
C SER A 413 -27.83 18.13 -30.51
N ASN A 414 -28.78 17.27 -30.25
CA ASN A 414 -28.58 15.86 -30.49
C ASN A 414 -28.69 15.53 -31.98
N PRO A 415 -27.91 14.56 -32.52
CA PRO A 415 -28.07 14.08 -33.88
C PRO A 415 -29.37 13.26 -34.02
N GLU A 416 -29.92 13.20 -35.26
CA GLU A 416 -31.11 12.43 -35.57
C GLU A 416 -30.84 10.91 -35.57
N SER A 417 -29.65 10.50 -36.01
CA SER A 417 -29.13 9.15 -35.87
C SER A 417 -27.65 9.18 -35.49
N PHE A 418 -27.22 8.12 -34.79
CA PHE A 418 -25.84 7.98 -34.30
C PHE A 418 -25.45 6.50 -34.37
N GLU A 419 -24.30 6.21 -34.98
CA GLU A 419 -23.72 4.88 -35.07
C GLU A 419 -22.24 4.93 -34.79
N ALA A 420 -21.78 4.35 -33.66
CA ALA A 420 -20.36 4.24 -33.33
C ALA A 420 -19.75 3.02 -34.02
N ILE A 421 -18.63 3.21 -34.74
CA ILE A 421 -17.86 2.14 -35.39
C ILE A 421 -16.58 1.94 -34.57
N SER A 422 -16.58 0.86 -33.79
CA SER A 422 -15.51 0.60 -32.82
C SER A 422 -14.10 0.66 -33.44
N GLY A 423 -13.22 1.49 -32.89
CA GLY A 423 -11.84 1.64 -33.33
C GLY A 423 -11.64 2.50 -34.59
N ASN A 424 -12.70 2.93 -35.29
CA ASN A 424 -12.60 3.65 -36.54
C ASN A 424 -13.21 5.06 -36.49
N GLY A 425 -14.31 5.27 -35.77
CA GLY A 425 -14.99 6.55 -35.68
C GLY A 425 -16.51 6.40 -35.52
N LEU A 426 -17.28 7.30 -36.09
CA LEU A 426 -18.75 7.31 -36.04
C LEU A 426 -19.40 7.82 -37.32
N LYS A 427 -20.69 7.51 -37.47
CA LYS A 427 -21.60 8.08 -38.44
C LYS A 427 -22.78 8.71 -37.73
N ALA A 428 -23.23 9.87 -38.19
CA ALA A 428 -24.36 10.58 -37.62
C ALA A 428 -25.13 11.32 -38.70
N VAL A 429 -26.42 11.58 -38.46
CA VAL A 429 -27.27 12.38 -39.35
C VAL A 429 -27.78 13.58 -38.55
N TYR A 430 -27.63 14.79 -39.09
CA TYR A 430 -28.13 15.99 -38.48
C TYR A 430 -28.58 17.00 -39.56
N SER A 431 -29.82 17.51 -39.48
CA SER A 431 -30.42 18.45 -40.42
C SER A 431 -30.29 18.00 -41.88
N ASN A 432 -30.55 16.74 -42.14
CA ASN A 432 -30.44 16.09 -43.45
C ASN A 432 -29.01 16.02 -44.04
N HIS A 433 -27.98 16.20 -43.23
CA HIS A 433 -26.58 16.00 -43.59
C HIS A 433 -26.03 14.73 -42.99
N ASP A 434 -25.34 13.92 -43.80
CA ASP A 434 -24.61 12.73 -43.39
C ASP A 434 -23.21 13.14 -42.89
N ILE A 435 -22.93 12.86 -41.64
CA ILE A 435 -21.65 13.22 -41.00
C ILE A 435 -20.88 11.93 -40.70
N ILE A 436 -19.63 11.86 -41.13
CA ILE A 436 -18.69 10.78 -40.81
C ILE A 436 -17.49 11.38 -40.15
N ILE A 437 -17.14 10.87 -38.96
CA ILE A 437 -15.95 11.34 -38.19
C ILE A 437 -15.10 10.13 -37.80
N GLY A 438 -13.78 10.22 -38.02
CA GLY A 438 -12.88 9.19 -37.56
C GLY A 438 -11.52 9.18 -38.25
N ASN A 439 -10.89 8.01 -38.24
CA ASN A 439 -9.57 7.78 -38.83
C ASN A 439 -9.64 7.58 -40.35
N ARG A 440 -8.46 7.35 -41.00
CA ARG A 440 -8.37 7.09 -42.45
C ARG A 440 -9.27 5.93 -42.87
N LYS A 441 -9.34 4.87 -42.08
CA LYS A 441 -10.02 3.64 -42.44
C LYS A 441 -11.53 3.83 -42.61
N ILE A 442 -12.21 4.55 -41.71
CA ILE A 442 -13.67 4.78 -41.85
C ILE A 442 -13.98 5.62 -43.10
N VAL A 443 -13.09 6.56 -43.46
CA VAL A 443 -13.25 7.40 -44.66
C VAL A 443 -13.05 6.58 -45.93
N GLU A 444 -12.03 5.70 -45.97
CA GLU A 444 -11.78 4.78 -47.08
C GLU A 444 -12.89 3.76 -47.22
N ASP A 445 -13.35 3.14 -46.11
CA ASP A 445 -14.47 2.19 -46.09
C ASP A 445 -15.77 2.84 -46.60
N SER A 446 -15.92 4.14 -46.40
CA SER A 446 -17.02 4.96 -46.93
C SER A 446 -16.81 5.43 -48.38
N LYS A 447 -15.72 4.97 -49.03
CA LYS A 447 -15.36 5.30 -50.44
C LYS A 447 -15.15 6.79 -50.70
N ILE A 448 -14.73 7.55 -49.69
CA ILE A 448 -14.39 8.97 -49.83
C ILE A 448 -12.88 9.07 -50.14
N PRO A 449 -12.45 9.68 -51.23
CA PRO A 449 -11.05 9.72 -51.63
C PRO A 449 -10.22 10.60 -50.71
N ILE A 450 -9.13 10.08 -50.17
CA ILE A 450 -8.11 10.83 -49.44
C ILE A 450 -6.97 11.10 -50.46
N ASN A 451 -6.76 12.35 -50.84
CA ASN A 451 -5.66 12.69 -51.74
C ASN A 451 -4.33 12.79 -50.96
N GLU A 452 -3.22 12.72 -51.70
CA GLU A 452 -1.85 12.78 -51.13
C GLU A 452 -1.61 14.02 -50.26
N ASN A 453 -2.18 15.16 -50.62
CA ASN A 453 -2.04 16.39 -49.85
C ASN A 453 -2.71 16.32 -48.47
N ILE A 454 -3.89 15.67 -48.39
CA ILE A 454 -4.63 15.45 -47.14
C ILE A 454 -3.85 14.45 -46.25
N ASP A 455 -3.34 13.38 -46.85
CA ASP A 455 -2.54 12.42 -46.10
C ASP A 455 -1.24 13.04 -45.54
N ASN A 456 -0.58 13.91 -46.31
CA ASN A 456 0.57 14.67 -45.86
C ASN A 456 0.22 15.60 -44.68
N ASN A 457 -0.92 16.27 -44.71
CA ASN A 457 -1.37 17.14 -43.61
C ASN A 457 -1.67 16.31 -42.33
N LEU A 458 -2.33 15.17 -42.48
CA LEU A 458 -2.51 14.23 -41.36
C LEU A 458 -1.18 13.78 -40.79
N ALA A 459 -0.21 13.42 -41.64
CA ALA A 459 1.11 13.00 -41.23
C ALA A 459 1.89 14.13 -40.50
N VAL A 460 1.66 15.41 -40.82
CA VAL A 460 2.25 16.53 -40.11
C VAL A 460 1.71 16.60 -38.67
N PHE A 461 0.39 16.50 -38.46
CA PHE A 461 -0.20 16.49 -37.14
C PHE A 461 0.26 15.27 -36.33
N GLU A 462 0.28 14.09 -36.95
CA GLU A 462 0.75 12.85 -36.30
C GLU A 462 2.20 12.94 -35.87
N LYS A 463 3.10 13.53 -36.70
CA LYS A 463 4.50 13.79 -36.34
C LYS A 463 4.66 14.77 -35.16
N GLN A 464 3.66 15.61 -34.90
CA GLN A 464 3.62 16.48 -33.75
C GLN A 464 3.08 15.79 -32.48
N GLY A 465 2.67 14.52 -32.58
CA GLY A 465 2.09 13.74 -31.48
C GLY A 465 0.61 14.02 -31.26
N LYS A 466 -0.11 14.52 -32.28
CA LYS A 466 -1.54 14.81 -32.22
C LYS A 466 -2.33 13.69 -32.90
N THR A 467 -3.51 13.38 -32.38
CA THR A 467 -4.48 12.52 -33.05
C THR A 467 -5.31 13.36 -33.99
N ALA A 468 -5.19 13.13 -35.29
CA ALA A 468 -5.93 13.85 -36.31
C ALA A 468 -7.15 13.01 -36.73
N ILE A 469 -8.35 13.59 -36.60
CA ILE A 469 -9.62 13.02 -37.05
C ILE A 469 -10.10 13.74 -38.29
N LEU A 470 -10.61 12.94 -39.26
CA LEU A 470 -11.20 13.43 -40.47
C LEU A 470 -12.70 13.65 -40.27
N ILE A 471 -13.21 14.75 -40.80
CA ILE A 471 -14.64 15.07 -40.79
C ILE A 471 -15.12 15.15 -42.22
N CYS A 472 -16.12 14.29 -42.52
CA CYS A 472 -16.77 14.27 -43.79
C CYS A 472 -18.24 14.67 -43.62
N ILE A 473 -18.76 15.48 -44.54
CA ILE A 473 -20.15 15.91 -44.59
C ILE A 473 -20.63 15.66 -46.02
N ASP A 474 -21.76 14.95 -46.16
CA ASP A 474 -22.37 14.57 -47.43
C ASP A 474 -21.36 13.93 -48.40
N ASN A 475 -20.64 12.91 -47.91
CA ASN A 475 -19.59 12.18 -48.61
C ASN A 475 -18.44 13.01 -49.16
N LYS A 476 -18.18 14.22 -48.61
CA LYS A 476 -17.05 15.07 -48.96
C LYS A 476 -16.22 15.36 -47.69
N LEU A 477 -14.89 15.37 -47.82
CA LEU A 477 -14.00 15.79 -46.75
C LEU A 477 -14.20 17.29 -46.48
N ALA A 478 -14.71 17.62 -45.30
CA ALA A 478 -14.97 18.96 -44.82
C ALA A 478 -13.76 19.57 -44.06
N GLY A 479 -13.08 18.78 -43.24
CA GLY A 479 -11.94 19.27 -42.47
C GLY A 479 -11.21 18.18 -41.69
N ILE A 480 -10.15 18.64 -41.02
CA ILE A 480 -9.35 17.83 -40.07
C ILE A 480 -9.36 18.56 -38.74
N ILE A 481 -9.66 17.84 -37.66
CA ILE A 481 -9.48 18.33 -36.29
C ILE A 481 -8.31 17.54 -35.65
N ALA A 482 -7.29 18.27 -35.20
CA ALA A 482 -6.18 17.68 -34.47
C ALA A 482 -6.39 17.85 -32.96
N ILE A 483 -6.27 16.75 -32.24
CA ILE A 483 -6.50 16.67 -30.82
C ILE A 483 -5.22 16.14 -30.16
N ALA A 484 -4.77 16.82 -29.09
CA ALA A 484 -3.61 16.40 -28.34
C ALA A 484 -3.95 16.27 -26.85
N ASP A 485 -3.35 15.28 -26.22
CA ASP A 485 -3.35 15.14 -24.78
C ASP A 485 -2.03 15.66 -24.23
N THR A 486 -2.09 16.47 -23.18
CA THR A 486 -0.92 17.13 -22.61
C THR A 486 -0.08 16.12 -21.82
N ILE A 487 1.23 16.09 -22.08
CA ILE A 487 2.17 15.27 -21.29
C ILE A 487 2.21 15.82 -19.86
N LYS A 488 2.07 14.93 -18.86
CA LYS A 488 2.13 15.31 -17.45
C LYS A 488 3.49 15.91 -17.09
N GLU A 489 3.46 16.86 -16.18
CA GLU A 489 4.69 17.38 -15.57
C GLU A 489 5.47 16.24 -14.90
N GLY A 490 6.79 16.25 -14.98
CA GLY A 490 7.64 15.20 -14.43
C GLY A 490 7.74 13.92 -15.26
N ALA A 491 6.94 13.69 -16.34
CA ALA A 491 7.00 12.47 -17.13
C ALA A 491 8.38 12.21 -17.73
N LYS A 492 9.00 13.21 -18.35
CA LYS A 492 10.36 13.10 -18.90
C LYS A 492 11.41 12.82 -17.83
N GLU A 493 11.30 13.48 -16.69
CA GLU A 493 12.21 13.27 -15.55
C GLU A 493 12.09 11.87 -14.96
N THR A 494 10.85 11.37 -14.84
CA THR A 494 10.55 10.01 -14.38
C THR A 494 11.20 8.97 -15.30
N VAL A 495 10.99 9.09 -16.60
CA VAL A 495 11.59 8.17 -17.59
C VAL A 495 13.11 8.19 -17.49
N LYS A 496 13.72 9.37 -17.48
CA LYS A 496 15.17 9.54 -17.36
C LYS A 496 15.70 8.90 -16.08
N THR A 497 15.02 9.08 -14.95
CA THR A 497 15.44 8.53 -13.65
C THR A 497 15.33 7.01 -13.62
N LEU A 498 14.27 6.44 -14.17
CA LEU A 498 14.12 4.98 -14.29
C LEU A 498 15.23 4.37 -15.17
N LYS A 499 15.50 4.97 -16.33
CA LYS A 499 16.60 4.54 -17.24
C LYS A 499 17.97 4.61 -16.53
N ASN A 500 18.24 5.68 -15.79
CA ASN A 500 19.49 5.80 -15.01
C ASN A 500 19.62 4.74 -13.90
N LYS A 501 18.50 4.20 -13.40
CA LYS A 501 18.49 3.08 -12.45
C LYS A 501 18.62 1.70 -13.15
N GLY A 502 18.77 1.67 -14.47
CA GLY A 502 18.86 0.44 -15.26
C GLY A 502 17.53 -0.25 -15.49
N ILE A 503 16.42 0.47 -15.38
CA ILE A 503 15.06 -0.04 -15.60
C ILE A 503 14.67 0.30 -17.05
N GLU A 504 14.26 -0.72 -17.81
CA GLU A 504 13.71 -0.54 -19.15
C GLU A 504 12.35 0.16 -19.06
N VAL A 505 12.12 1.19 -19.89
CA VAL A 505 10.86 1.92 -19.93
C VAL A 505 10.20 1.70 -21.29
N ILE A 506 8.94 1.27 -21.27
CA ILE A 506 8.12 0.96 -22.45
C ILE A 506 6.86 1.80 -22.39
N MET A 507 6.42 2.39 -23.50
CA MET A 507 5.12 3.00 -23.64
C MET A 507 4.16 2.05 -24.37
N LEU A 508 2.97 1.86 -23.81
CA LEU A 508 1.89 1.06 -24.36
C LEU A 508 0.72 1.99 -24.72
N THR A 509 0.17 1.87 -25.94
CA THR A 509 -0.93 2.75 -26.37
C THR A 509 -1.76 2.15 -27.50
N GLY A 510 -3.04 2.54 -27.56
CA GLY A 510 -3.93 2.26 -28.70
C GLY A 510 -3.71 3.19 -29.88
N ASP A 511 -2.94 4.27 -29.75
CA ASP A 511 -2.68 5.23 -30.83
C ASP A 511 -1.93 4.60 -32.01
N ASN A 512 -1.97 5.29 -33.14
CA ASN A 512 -1.15 4.93 -34.29
C ASN A 512 0.35 5.11 -33.97
N GLU A 513 1.17 4.34 -34.68
CA GLU A 513 2.63 4.25 -34.42
C GLU A 513 3.36 5.60 -34.56
N ARG A 514 2.92 6.48 -35.48
CA ARG A 514 3.54 7.78 -35.72
C ARG A 514 3.31 8.72 -34.53
N THR A 515 2.07 8.83 -34.08
CA THR A 515 1.70 9.62 -32.88
C THR A 515 2.39 9.10 -31.63
N ALA A 516 2.39 7.78 -31.45
CA ALA A 516 3.02 7.14 -30.32
C ALA A 516 4.53 7.41 -30.24
N LYS A 517 5.24 7.26 -31.35
CA LYS A 517 6.68 7.58 -31.45
C LYS A 517 6.96 9.08 -31.22
N ALA A 518 6.09 9.96 -31.70
CA ALA A 518 6.24 11.40 -31.48
C ALA A 518 6.10 11.79 -30.00
N VAL A 519 5.18 11.19 -29.28
CA VAL A 519 5.04 11.39 -27.83
C VAL A 519 6.24 10.80 -27.09
N ALA A 520 6.62 9.55 -27.40
CA ALA A 520 7.74 8.85 -26.78
C ALA A 520 9.06 9.61 -26.91
N SER A 521 9.31 10.22 -28.08
CA SER A 521 10.54 11.02 -28.31
C SER A 521 10.59 12.29 -27.46
N LYS A 522 9.45 12.90 -27.12
CA LYS A 522 9.39 14.08 -26.25
C LYS A 522 9.79 13.79 -24.82
N ILE A 523 9.53 12.55 -24.36
CA ILE A 523 9.80 12.11 -22.99
C ILE A 523 10.94 11.08 -22.91
N ASP A 524 11.66 10.85 -24.03
CA ASP A 524 12.85 10.00 -24.09
C ASP A 524 12.57 8.51 -23.83
N ILE A 525 11.45 7.99 -24.32
CA ILE A 525 11.14 6.54 -24.29
C ILE A 525 11.58 5.91 -25.61
N ASP A 526 12.42 4.85 -25.54
CA ASP A 526 13.00 4.20 -26.73
C ASP A 526 12.06 3.14 -27.32
N ARG A 527 11.32 2.45 -26.47
CA ARG A 527 10.45 1.33 -26.88
C ARG A 527 8.99 1.67 -26.75
N VAL A 528 8.28 1.55 -27.87
CA VAL A 528 6.84 1.84 -27.97
C VAL A 528 6.13 0.61 -28.51
N ILE A 529 4.99 0.25 -27.92
CA ILE A 529 4.05 -0.74 -28.42
C ILE A 529 2.74 0.01 -28.71
N ALA A 530 2.50 0.26 -29.97
CA ALA A 530 1.38 1.06 -30.47
C ALA A 530 0.28 0.18 -31.08
N GLN A 531 -0.91 0.77 -31.35
CA GLN A 531 -2.07 0.12 -31.95
C GLN A 531 -2.58 -1.10 -31.17
N VAL A 532 -2.45 -1.07 -29.84
CA VAL A 532 -2.89 -2.15 -28.95
C VAL A 532 -4.32 -1.90 -28.52
N LEU A 533 -5.23 -2.79 -28.89
CA LEU A 533 -6.63 -2.71 -28.45
C LEU A 533 -6.73 -3.02 -26.93
N PRO A 534 -7.76 -2.52 -26.23
CA PRO A 534 -7.88 -2.69 -24.78
C PRO A 534 -7.73 -4.14 -24.30
N HIS A 535 -8.36 -5.11 -25.00
CA HIS A 535 -8.26 -6.54 -24.68
C HIS A 535 -6.89 -7.16 -24.99
N GLN A 536 -6.07 -6.54 -25.83
CA GLN A 536 -4.72 -7.00 -26.19
C GLN A 536 -3.65 -6.48 -25.25
N LYS A 537 -3.97 -5.48 -24.40
CA LYS A 537 -3.01 -4.95 -23.41
C LYS A 537 -2.56 -6.03 -22.43
N GLU A 538 -3.51 -6.84 -21.95
CA GLU A 538 -3.23 -7.99 -21.07
C GLU A 538 -2.27 -9.01 -21.71
N GLU A 539 -2.55 -9.41 -22.95
CA GLU A 539 -1.71 -10.36 -23.70
C GLU A 539 -0.30 -9.80 -23.93
N THR A 540 -0.20 -8.50 -24.22
CA THR A 540 1.07 -7.79 -24.39
C THR A 540 1.89 -7.85 -23.11
N ILE A 541 1.31 -7.58 -21.94
CA ILE A 541 1.98 -7.67 -20.64
C ILE A 541 2.38 -9.11 -20.35
N SER A 542 1.50 -10.08 -20.60
CA SER A 542 1.81 -11.52 -20.44
C SER A 542 3.02 -11.93 -21.30
N THR A 543 3.06 -11.48 -22.55
CA THR A 543 4.19 -11.74 -23.46
C THR A 543 5.50 -11.10 -22.93
N LEU A 544 5.45 -9.87 -22.42
CA LEU A 544 6.62 -9.23 -21.81
C LEU A 544 7.14 -9.98 -20.58
N LYS A 545 6.23 -10.46 -19.71
CA LYS A 545 6.58 -11.28 -18.54
C LYS A 545 7.22 -12.63 -18.90
N SER A 546 6.79 -13.23 -20.00
CA SER A 546 7.34 -14.52 -20.45
C SER A 546 8.79 -14.42 -20.93
N GLN A 547 9.29 -13.21 -21.20
CA GLN A 547 10.67 -12.98 -21.56
C GLN A 547 11.60 -13.26 -20.38
N GLN A 548 12.72 -13.94 -20.65
CA GLN A 548 13.64 -14.40 -19.60
C GLN A 548 14.17 -13.21 -18.77
N ASN A 549 14.14 -13.35 -17.44
CA ASN A 549 14.60 -12.37 -16.44
C ASN A 549 13.85 -11.03 -16.39
N LYS A 550 12.65 -10.89 -16.98
CA LYS A 550 11.85 -9.69 -16.84
C LYS A 550 10.91 -9.77 -15.64
N ILE A 551 10.91 -8.71 -14.83
CA ILE A 551 9.96 -8.42 -13.77
C ILE A 551 9.27 -7.12 -14.18
N VAL A 552 8.03 -7.24 -14.64
CA VAL A 552 7.29 -6.18 -15.31
C VAL A 552 6.38 -5.46 -14.32
N ALA A 553 6.56 -4.14 -14.19
CA ALA A 553 5.58 -3.25 -13.60
C ALA A 553 4.74 -2.61 -14.71
N MET A 554 3.40 -2.64 -14.59
CA MET A 554 2.46 -1.88 -15.43
C MET A 554 1.94 -0.69 -14.64
N VAL A 555 1.99 0.48 -15.27
CA VAL A 555 1.50 1.75 -14.69
C VAL A 555 0.35 2.24 -15.56
N GLY A 556 -0.82 2.45 -14.96
CA GLY A 556 -2.05 2.85 -15.67
C GLY A 556 -3.02 3.62 -14.77
N ASP A 557 -4.13 4.12 -15.34
CA ASP A 557 -5.20 4.81 -14.62
C ASP A 557 -6.18 3.85 -13.90
N GLY A 558 -6.11 2.56 -14.23
CA GLY A 558 -6.91 1.48 -13.65
C GLY A 558 -8.31 1.30 -14.21
N ILE A 559 -8.87 2.27 -14.91
CA ILE A 559 -10.24 2.16 -15.46
C ILE A 559 -10.22 1.27 -16.72
N ASN A 560 -9.32 1.60 -17.66
CA ASN A 560 -9.19 0.89 -18.93
C ASN A 560 -8.10 -0.19 -18.90
N ASP A 561 -7.21 -0.14 -17.93
CA ASP A 561 -6.00 -0.94 -17.84
C ASP A 561 -6.05 -2.02 -16.75
N ALA A 562 -7.18 -2.17 -16.03
CA ALA A 562 -7.31 -3.11 -14.92
C ALA A 562 -6.84 -4.53 -15.25
N PRO A 563 -7.19 -5.15 -16.39
CA PRO A 563 -6.69 -6.48 -16.75
C PRO A 563 -5.16 -6.51 -16.95
N ALA A 564 -4.60 -5.48 -17.58
CA ALA A 564 -3.15 -5.37 -17.80
C ALA A 564 -2.38 -5.14 -16.48
N LEU A 565 -2.94 -4.32 -15.58
CA LEU A 565 -2.40 -4.09 -14.23
C LEU A 565 -2.40 -5.37 -13.41
N ALA A 566 -3.49 -6.16 -13.46
CA ALA A 566 -3.60 -7.44 -12.77
C ALA A 566 -2.65 -8.51 -13.34
N MET A 567 -2.40 -8.49 -14.65
CA MET A 567 -1.52 -9.45 -15.33
C MET A 567 -0.03 -9.17 -15.03
N ALA A 568 0.37 -7.93 -14.78
CA ALA A 568 1.76 -7.55 -14.49
C ALA A 568 2.28 -8.24 -13.21
N ASP A 569 3.61 -8.33 -13.05
CA ASP A 569 4.17 -8.74 -11.75
C ASP A 569 3.87 -7.70 -10.66
N LEU A 570 3.81 -6.42 -11.06
CA LEU A 570 3.44 -5.31 -10.20
C LEU A 570 2.54 -4.34 -10.98
N GLY A 571 1.24 -4.32 -10.68
CA GLY A 571 0.35 -3.27 -11.12
C GLY A 571 0.50 -2.02 -10.25
N ILE A 572 0.64 -0.85 -10.87
CA ILE A 572 0.72 0.46 -10.22
C ILE A 572 -0.38 1.33 -10.82
N ALA A 573 -1.43 1.62 -10.04
CA ALA A 573 -2.50 2.51 -10.45
C ALA A 573 -2.20 3.95 -10.03
N ILE A 574 -2.43 4.91 -10.92
CA ILE A 574 -2.32 6.35 -10.66
C ILE A 574 -3.71 6.96 -10.55
N GLY A 575 -3.94 7.77 -9.52
CA GLY A 575 -5.16 8.55 -9.32
C GLY A 575 -6.02 8.09 -8.14
N SER A 576 -6.86 8.99 -7.64
CA SER A 576 -7.68 8.83 -6.43
C SER A 576 -8.94 7.97 -6.63
N GLY A 577 -9.15 7.35 -7.80
CA GLY A 577 -10.31 6.51 -8.07
C GLY A 577 -10.35 5.27 -7.18
N THR A 578 -11.31 5.22 -6.25
CA THR A 578 -11.44 4.14 -5.25
C THR A 578 -11.77 2.78 -5.86
N ASP A 579 -12.44 2.77 -7.02
CA ASP A 579 -12.77 1.53 -7.73
C ASP A 579 -11.53 0.93 -8.41
N VAL A 580 -10.60 1.78 -8.85
CA VAL A 580 -9.28 1.41 -9.37
C VAL A 580 -8.45 0.64 -8.33
N ALA A 581 -8.51 1.05 -7.06
CA ALA A 581 -7.76 0.40 -5.99
C ALA A 581 -8.18 -1.06 -5.76
N LYS A 582 -9.44 -1.42 -6.03
CA LYS A 582 -9.96 -2.79 -5.84
C LYS A 582 -9.49 -3.77 -6.91
N GLU A 583 -9.21 -3.28 -8.11
CA GLU A 583 -8.90 -4.12 -9.28
C GLU A 583 -7.40 -4.23 -9.57
N THR A 584 -6.58 -3.30 -9.04
CA THR A 584 -5.15 -3.28 -9.32
C THR A 584 -4.35 -4.30 -8.53
N GLY A 585 -3.34 -4.85 -9.15
CA GLY A 585 -2.55 -5.95 -8.63
C GLY A 585 -1.46 -5.61 -7.61
N GLY A 586 -1.36 -4.38 -7.02
CA GLY A 586 -0.25 -4.19 -6.08
C GLY A 586 -0.04 -2.83 -5.41
N ILE A 587 0.10 -1.73 -6.17
CA ILE A 587 0.35 -0.39 -5.63
C ILE A 587 -0.68 0.60 -6.15
N VAL A 588 -1.16 1.49 -5.27
CA VAL A 588 -2.01 2.62 -5.63
C VAL A 588 -1.29 3.92 -5.27
N LEU A 589 -1.17 4.82 -6.24
CA LEU A 589 -0.66 6.17 -6.05
C LEU A 589 -1.86 7.10 -5.90
N ILE A 590 -2.02 7.71 -4.72
CA ILE A 590 -3.16 8.60 -4.42
C ILE A 590 -3.06 9.89 -5.24
N LYS A 591 -1.84 10.38 -5.43
CA LYS A 591 -1.56 11.56 -6.25
C LYS A 591 -1.58 11.20 -7.72
N ASP A 592 -1.97 12.16 -8.54
CA ASP A 592 -1.84 12.07 -9.99
C ASP A 592 -0.43 12.50 -10.48
N ASP A 593 0.61 12.17 -9.70
CA ASP A 593 2.00 12.48 -9.99
C ASP A 593 2.78 11.23 -10.41
N ILE A 594 3.24 11.21 -11.65
CA ILE A 594 3.98 10.08 -12.21
C ILE A 594 5.35 9.85 -11.52
N ARG A 595 5.92 10.87 -10.85
CA ARG A 595 7.17 10.78 -10.09
C ARG A 595 7.05 9.84 -8.89
N ASP A 596 5.84 9.63 -8.38
CA ASP A 596 5.58 8.70 -7.28
C ASP A 596 5.83 7.24 -7.65
N VAL A 597 5.87 6.89 -8.94
CA VAL A 597 6.34 5.57 -9.41
C VAL A 597 7.79 5.33 -8.97
N ILE A 598 8.67 6.34 -9.12
CA ILE A 598 10.07 6.24 -8.69
C ILE A 598 10.14 6.06 -7.18
N THR A 599 9.35 6.86 -6.44
CA THR A 599 9.29 6.82 -4.98
C THR A 599 8.80 5.45 -4.49
N ALA A 600 7.80 4.87 -5.14
CA ALA A 600 7.27 3.55 -4.82
C ALA A 600 8.34 2.45 -5.01
N LEU A 601 9.04 2.43 -6.15
CA LEU A 601 10.08 1.45 -6.41
C LEU A 601 11.30 1.65 -5.48
N ASP A 602 11.72 2.88 -5.21
CA ASP A 602 12.86 3.18 -4.33
C ASP A 602 12.57 2.82 -2.86
N LEU A 603 11.36 3.13 -2.38
CA LEU A 603 10.94 2.76 -1.02
C LEU A 603 10.86 1.23 -0.87
N GLY A 604 10.35 0.51 -1.89
CA GLY A 604 10.38 -0.95 -1.93
C GLY A 604 11.80 -1.49 -1.82
N LYS A 605 12.74 -0.95 -2.61
CA LYS A 605 14.16 -1.32 -2.59
C LYS A 605 14.80 -1.07 -1.22
N LYS A 606 14.56 0.10 -0.61
CA LYS A 606 15.09 0.44 0.72
C LYS A 606 14.50 -0.44 1.81
N THR A 607 13.20 -0.75 1.73
CA THR A 607 12.54 -1.63 2.69
C THR A 607 13.14 -3.04 2.65
N VAL A 608 13.29 -3.64 1.46
CA VAL A 608 13.91 -4.95 1.29
C VAL A 608 15.38 -4.93 1.73
N SER A 609 16.12 -3.86 1.46
CA SER A 609 17.50 -3.69 1.97
C SER A 609 17.54 -3.74 3.50
N LYS A 610 16.60 -3.07 4.18
CA LYS A 610 16.48 -3.12 5.64
C LYS A 610 16.12 -4.50 6.16
N ILE A 611 15.22 -5.22 5.46
CA ILE A 611 14.91 -6.62 5.80
C ILE A 611 16.19 -7.47 5.74
N LYS A 612 16.97 -7.36 4.66
CA LYS A 612 18.22 -8.10 4.51
C LYS A 612 19.24 -7.76 5.61
N GLN A 613 19.38 -6.48 5.97
CA GLN A 613 20.22 -6.04 7.08
C GLN A 613 19.75 -6.61 8.42
N ASN A 614 18.45 -6.58 8.68
CA ASN A 614 17.86 -7.13 9.88
C ASN A 614 18.10 -8.63 10.00
N LEU A 615 17.91 -9.38 8.91
CA LEU A 615 18.19 -10.81 8.85
C LEU A 615 19.67 -11.10 9.09
N PHE A 616 20.56 -10.32 8.48
CA PHE A 616 22.00 -10.45 8.70
C PHE A 616 22.34 -10.28 10.20
N TRP A 617 21.88 -9.22 10.84
CA TRP A 617 22.15 -8.99 12.25
C TRP A 617 21.51 -10.04 13.15
N ALA A 618 20.28 -10.48 12.87
CA ALA A 618 19.60 -11.51 13.62
C ALA A 618 20.37 -12.88 13.61
N PHE A 619 21.02 -13.20 12.49
CA PHE A 619 21.87 -14.40 12.40
C PHE A 619 23.29 -14.20 12.91
N ALA A 620 23.90 -13.03 12.64
CA ALA A 620 25.30 -12.76 12.99
C ALA A 620 25.53 -12.81 14.49
N TYR A 621 24.62 -12.24 15.28
CA TYR A 621 24.71 -12.33 16.75
C TYR A 621 24.67 -13.78 17.23
N ASN A 622 23.71 -14.55 16.74
CA ASN A 622 23.56 -15.94 17.17
C ASN A 622 24.74 -16.80 16.73
N THR A 623 25.10 -16.76 15.44
CA THR A 623 26.19 -17.59 14.89
C THR A 623 27.55 -17.22 15.51
N GLY A 624 27.82 -15.94 15.75
CA GLY A 624 29.08 -15.50 16.34
C GLY A 624 29.20 -15.83 17.84
N LEU A 625 28.09 -15.86 18.56
CA LEU A 625 28.10 -16.06 20.00
C LEU A 625 27.90 -17.55 20.40
N ILE A 626 27.43 -18.44 19.52
CA ILE A 626 27.32 -19.88 19.79
C ILE A 626 28.68 -20.50 20.21
N PRO A 627 29.82 -20.25 19.51
CA PRO A 627 31.11 -20.76 19.96
C PRO A 627 31.52 -20.27 21.34
N ILE A 628 31.19 -19.01 21.68
CA ILE A 628 31.46 -18.43 23.00
C ILE A 628 30.62 -19.15 24.07
N ALA A 629 29.32 -19.35 23.79
CA ALA A 629 28.42 -20.10 24.68
C ALA A 629 28.84 -21.58 24.84
N ALA A 630 29.40 -22.17 23.78
CA ALA A 630 29.95 -23.50 23.78
C ALA A 630 31.27 -23.64 24.59
N GLY A 631 31.85 -22.50 25.04
CA GLY A 631 33.01 -22.49 25.93
C GLY A 631 34.36 -22.29 25.25
N ILE A 632 34.42 -21.71 24.02
CA ILE A 632 35.71 -21.44 23.34
C ILE A 632 36.64 -20.51 24.14
N LEU A 633 36.08 -19.72 25.06
CA LEU A 633 36.84 -18.82 25.94
C LEU A 633 37.31 -19.48 27.24
N VAL A 634 36.88 -20.71 27.56
CA VAL A 634 37.27 -21.43 28.77
C VAL A 634 38.77 -21.63 28.93
N PRO A 635 39.55 -21.95 27.86
CA PRO A 635 41.00 -22.04 27.97
C PRO A 635 41.70 -20.73 28.41
N PHE A 636 41.06 -19.58 28.14
CA PHE A 636 41.64 -18.28 28.45
C PHE A 636 41.13 -17.68 29.78
N LEU A 637 39.85 -17.90 30.11
CA LEU A 637 39.15 -17.26 31.22
C LEU A 637 38.80 -18.24 32.36
N GLY A 638 39.08 -19.50 32.15
CA GLY A 638 38.77 -20.57 33.10
C GLY A 638 37.30 -21.01 33.06
N ILE A 639 37.03 -22.13 33.72
CA ILE A 639 35.70 -22.83 33.66
C ILE A 639 34.58 -21.99 34.34
N GLY A 640 34.94 -21.10 35.28
CA GLY A 640 33.99 -20.24 35.99
C GLY A 640 33.15 -19.31 35.06
N ILE A 641 33.61 -19.10 33.82
CA ILE A 641 32.86 -18.26 32.85
C ILE A 641 31.47 -18.85 32.55
N PHE A 642 31.29 -20.18 32.66
CA PHE A 642 30.00 -20.82 32.40
C PHE A 642 28.88 -20.31 33.31
N GLY A 643 29.21 -19.80 34.53
CA GLY A 643 28.22 -19.21 35.42
C GLY A 643 27.62 -17.89 34.88
N TRP A 644 28.37 -17.15 34.01
CA TRP A 644 27.95 -15.86 33.47
C TRP A 644 27.38 -15.97 32.06
N LEU A 645 27.75 -17.01 31.28
CA LEU A 645 27.35 -17.16 29.88
C LEU A 645 25.85 -17.14 29.65
N PRO A 646 24.97 -17.77 30.47
CA PRO A 646 23.53 -17.73 30.26
C PRO A 646 22.95 -16.31 30.39
N ILE A 647 23.49 -15.52 31.33
CA ILE A 647 23.06 -14.12 31.54
C ILE A 647 23.52 -13.26 30.38
N LEU A 648 24.79 -13.38 29.96
CA LEU A 648 25.35 -12.68 28.82
C LEU A 648 24.62 -13.03 27.53
N ALA A 649 24.23 -14.30 27.38
CA ALA A 649 23.41 -14.77 26.26
C ALA A 649 22.05 -14.04 26.22
N GLY A 650 21.38 -13.92 27.37
CA GLY A 650 20.11 -13.19 27.48
C GLY A 650 20.23 -11.71 27.13
N ILE A 651 21.29 -11.06 27.58
CA ILE A 651 21.57 -9.63 27.24
C ILE A 651 21.85 -9.48 25.75
N ALA A 652 22.69 -10.33 25.16
CA ALA A 652 23.01 -10.30 23.73
C ALA A 652 21.77 -10.48 22.87
N MET A 653 20.88 -11.36 23.25
CA MET A 653 19.60 -11.60 22.58
C MET A 653 18.67 -10.38 22.64
N ALA A 654 18.59 -9.71 23.80
CA ALA A 654 17.83 -8.46 23.93
C ALA A 654 18.42 -7.35 23.04
N LEU A 655 19.74 -7.21 23.00
CA LEU A 655 20.43 -6.26 22.12
C LEU A 655 20.20 -6.53 20.64
N SER A 656 20.21 -7.81 20.22
CA SER A 656 19.88 -8.20 18.85
C SER A 656 18.49 -7.72 18.43
N SER A 657 17.49 -7.92 19.28
CA SER A 657 16.10 -7.46 19.01
C SER A 657 16.03 -5.92 18.92
N ILE A 658 16.71 -5.20 19.81
CA ILE A 658 16.77 -3.73 19.77
C ILE A 658 17.44 -3.25 18.48
N THR A 659 18.50 -3.90 18.02
CA THR A 659 19.22 -3.54 16.79
C THR A 659 18.30 -3.68 15.58
N VAL A 660 17.57 -4.78 15.44
CA VAL A 660 16.63 -5.04 14.34
C VAL A 660 15.49 -4.01 14.31
N VAL A 661 14.94 -3.72 15.49
CA VAL A 661 13.88 -2.73 15.64
C VAL A 661 14.37 -1.34 15.26
N THR A 662 15.49 -0.89 15.84
CA THR A 662 16.05 0.43 15.56
C THR A 662 16.41 0.59 14.09
N ASN A 663 16.98 -0.44 13.45
CA ASN A 663 17.29 -0.42 12.03
C ASN A 663 16.02 -0.28 11.17
N SER A 664 14.93 -0.92 11.55
CA SER A 664 13.62 -0.78 10.86
C SER A 664 13.05 0.63 11.03
N LEU A 665 13.15 1.22 12.23
CA LEU A 665 12.68 2.59 12.51
C LEU A 665 13.41 3.66 11.67
N LEU A 666 14.62 3.38 11.20
CA LEU A 666 15.34 4.29 10.30
C LEU A 666 14.64 4.51 8.96
N LEU A 667 13.75 3.60 8.54
CA LEU A 667 12.90 3.83 7.37
C LEU A 667 11.95 5.03 7.54
N GLY A 668 11.55 5.35 8.78
CA GLY A 668 10.75 6.54 9.07
C GLY A 668 11.41 7.87 8.67
N LYS A 669 12.76 7.89 8.54
CA LYS A 669 13.52 9.06 8.06
C LYS A 669 13.60 9.16 6.53
N TYR A 670 13.00 8.22 5.81
CA TYR A 670 12.98 8.27 4.34
C TYR A 670 12.30 9.55 3.85
N ARG A 671 12.92 10.18 2.86
CA ARG A 671 12.36 11.32 2.12
C ARG A 671 12.39 10.98 0.64
N PRO A 672 11.31 11.23 -0.11
CA PRO A 672 11.30 11.13 -1.56
C PRO A 672 12.37 12.04 -2.18
N GLN A 673 12.85 11.70 -3.39
CA GLN A 673 13.85 12.49 -4.10
C GLN A 673 13.26 13.77 -4.71
N TYR A 674 11.93 13.85 -4.82
CA TYR A 674 11.19 14.86 -5.56
C TYR A 674 10.15 15.61 -4.71
N ASN A 675 10.45 15.85 -3.44
CA ASN A 675 9.63 16.72 -2.58
C ASN A 675 10.30 18.07 -2.39
#